data_09a5f56c04751d992e910bdfb2262d7b
#
_entry.id   09a5f56c04751d992e910bdfb2262d7b
#
_cell.length_a   1.000
_cell.length_b   1.000
_cell.length_c   1.000
_cell.angle_alpha   90.00
_cell.angle_beta   90.00
_cell.angle_gamma   90.00
#
_symmetry.space_group_name_H-M   'P 1'
#
loop_
_entity.id
_entity.type
_entity.pdbx_description
1 polymer ?
#
loop_
_entity_poly.entity_id
_entity_poly.type
_entity_poly.pdbx_seq_one_letter_code
_entity_poly.pdbx_strand_id
1 'polypeptide(L)'
;MLRLRNLGLVALVLALLVPVRLLARDKVVYSPDRNICVNFDVKDGIPVYNVFFGDKQVIKDSRLGLELASVKGNGEFNNFDNKQVANQNSLCDGFSLITSRISSFDETWQPVWGEESSIRNHYNEMAVTLRQEELKRYIIVRFRVYDDGVGFRYEFPQQPNLTYFVIKEEHTQFAMPGDLTAWWIAGDYDTQEYEFTRSRLSEIRGLFGSKITPNASQEQFSPTGVQTALQLKTDDGIYINLHEAALVDYPCMHLNLDDKNMVFESWLTPDAQGNKGYMQTPCTTPWRTIMIVDDARKVLASRLILNLNEPCKIEDTSWLKPVKYMGVWWELITGKNTWNYTDELPSVKLGETDYSKLQPNGRHGANNDNVKRYIDFAAANGFDQLLIEGWNEGWEDWFGNSKDYVFDFVTPYPDFDIKMLNDYAHSKGMRLMMHHETSSSARNYERHLEAAYQLMNKYGYNSVKSGYVGNIIPRGEHHYGQWMVNHYQYCLELAAKHHIMLNAHEAVRPTGLCRTWPNLIGNESALGTEYQAFAGTQPGHTAILPFTRLQGGPMDYTPGIFEMDLATFSPEKDTHVLSTICGQLALYVTLYSPLQMAADLPENYARFMDAFQFIKDVPVDWQRSVYLEAEPMEYVTIARKDKNSDAWYMGSVTGAKPHDSVIKLDFLDKDRKYEATLYVDGKSADYRTNPQSYAITKKKVTAKTTLKLHSAAGGGFAVSIKPL
;
A
#
# COMPACT_ATOMS: atom_id res chain seq x y z
N MET A 1 83.20 12.18 52.17
CA MET A 1 82.45 11.85 53.38
C MET A 1 80.99 11.66 53.03
N LEU A 2 80.47 10.47 53.31
CA LEU A 2 79.20 10.02 53.71
C LEU A 2 78.13 9.92 52.65
N ARG A 3 77.85 8.72 52.43
CA ARG A 3 76.83 7.66 52.76
C ARG A 3 75.76 7.57 51.69
N LEU A 4 75.84 6.41 51.00
CA LEU A 4 74.81 5.72 50.31
C LEU A 4 73.56 5.50 51.20
N ARG A 5 72.39 5.66 50.64
CA ARG A 5 71.24 4.92 51.04
C ARG A 5 70.45 4.46 49.83
N ASN A 6 70.33 3.17 49.67
CA ASN A 6 69.50 2.41 48.75
C ASN A 6 68.02 2.80 48.93
N LEU A 7 67.36 3.11 47.85
CA LEU A 7 65.93 3.02 47.80
C LEU A 7 65.58 2.12 46.60
N GLY A 8 64.94 1.02 46.93
CA GLY A 8 64.57 0.00 45.97
C GLY A 8 63.55 0.51 44.98
N LEU A 9 63.83 0.14 43.76
CA LEU A 9 62.88 0.30 42.62
C LEU A 9 61.74 -0.73 42.81
N VAL A 10 60.59 -0.30 43.30
CA VAL A 10 59.35 -1.07 43.17
C VAL A 10 58.81 -0.76 41.78
N ALA A 11 59.06 -1.67 40.84
CA ALA A 11 58.40 -1.66 39.55
C ALA A 11 56.94 -1.97 39.73
N LEU A 12 56.09 -0.95 39.71
CA LEU A 12 54.64 -1.09 39.65
C LEU A 12 54.27 -1.49 38.21
N VAL A 13 54.14 -2.78 37.95
CA VAL A 13 53.52 -3.27 36.73
C VAL A 13 52.02 -2.97 36.85
N LEU A 14 51.60 -1.82 36.33
CA LEU A 14 50.22 -1.55 36.03
C LEU A 14 49.82 -2.48 34.86
N ALA A 15 49.28 -3.63 35.20
CA ALA A 15 48.54 -4.43 34.24
C ALA A 15 47.33 -3.60 33.81
N LEU A 16 47.37 -3.04 32.63
CA LEU A 16 46.22 -2.51 31.91
C LEU A 16 45.27 -3.70 31.67
N LEU A 17 44.37 -3.91 32.61
CA LEU A 17 43.16 -4.67 32.41
C LEU A 17 42.29 -3.89 31.39
N VAL A 18 42.59 -4.10 30.10
CA VAL A 18 41.60 -3.83 29.07
C VAL A 18 40.43 -4.78 29.38
N PRO A 19 39.25 -4.27 29.74
CA PRO A 19 38.14 -5.18 29.89
C PRO A 19 37.91 -5.82 28.54
N VAL A 20 38.24 -7.11 28.42
CA VAL A 20 37.74 -7.94 27.36
C VAL A 20 36.24 -7.88 27.54
N ARG A 21 35.56 -6.97 26.84
CA ARG A 21 34.10 -7.00 26.72
C ARG A 21 33.79 -8.36 26.12
N LEU A 22 33.33 -9.29 26.94
CA LEU A 22 32.68 -10.48 26.43
C LEU A 22 31.65 -9.96 25.40
N LEU A 23 31.80 -10.36 24.15
CA LEU A 23 30.84 -10.05 23.10
C LEU A 23 29.51 -10.66 23.55
N ALA A 24 28.52 -9.82 23.80
CA ALA A 24 27.19 -10.27 24.16
C ALA A 24 26.65 -11.17 23.02
N ARG A 25 26.04 -12.31 23.39
CA ARG A 25 25.43 -13.28 22.48
C ARG A 25 24.02 -13.55 22.92
N ASP A 26 23.24 -12.48 23.10
CA ASP A 26 21.83 -12.59 23.40
C ASP A 26 21.13 -13.25 22.21
N LYS A 27 20.28 -14.23 22.48
CA LYS A 27 19.53 -14.97 21.45
C LYS A 27 18.03 -14.71 21.51
N VAL A 28 17.59 -13.85 22.43
CA VAL A 28 16.18 -13.60 22.74
C VAL A 28 15.94 -12.12 22.90
N VAL A 29 14.91 -11.62 22.22
CA VAL A 29 14.42 -10.24 22.39
C VAL A 29 12.91 -10.26 22.59
N TYR A 30 12.43 -9.42 23.51
CA TYR A 30 11.00 -9.27 23.82
C TYR A 30 10.48 -7.92 23.35
N SER A 31 9.17 -7.84 23.05
CA SER A 31 8.46 -6.56 22.93
C SER A 31 8.57 -5.74 24.22
N PRO A 32 8.34 -4.42 24.18
CA PRO A 32 8.33 -3.59 25.38
C PRO A 32 7.36 -4.09 26.45
N ASP A 33 6.15 -4.54 26.08
CA ASP A 33 5.15 -5.14 26.97
C ASP A 33 5.43 -6.61 27.34
N ARG A 34 6.46 -7.22 26.73
CA ARG A 34 6.92 -8.62 26.92
C ARG A 34 5.95 -9.70 26.43
N ASN A 35 4.94 -9.36 25.63
CA ASN A 35 4.00 -10.33 25.10
C ASN A 35 4.54 -11.04 23.84
N ILE A 36 5.38 -10.36 23.04
CA ILE A 36 6.00 -10.95 21.86
C ILE A 36 7.46 -11.24 22.16
N CYS A 37 7.91 -12.46 21.80
CA CYS A 37 9.27 -12.90 22.00
C CYS A 37 9.83 -13.49 20.70
N VAL A 38 10.99 -13.01 20.28
CA VAL A 38 11.76 -13.58 19.16
C VAL A 38 12.97 -14.30 19.72
N ASN A 39 13.11 -15.58 19.40
CA ASN A 39 14.31 -16.35 19.63
C ASN A 39 15.07 -16.51 18.32
N PHE A 40 16.39 -16.36 18.37
CA PHE A 40 17.29 -16.54 17.23
C PHE A 40 18.39 -17.54 17.59
N ASP A 41 18.73 -18.43 16.67
CA ASP A 41 19.85 -19.35 16.82
C ASP A 41 20.55 -19.62 15.48
N VAL A 42 21.73 -20.24 15.54
CA VAL A 42 22.42 -20.85 14.40
C VAL A 42 22.50 -22.34 14.65
N LYS A 43 21.76 -23.14 13.86
CA LYS A 43 21.71 -24.59 13.95
C LYS A 43 22.44 -25.20 12.76
N ASP A 44 23.52 -25.91 13.02
CA ASP A 44 24.37 -26.52 11.98
C ASP A 44 24.81 -25.53 10.91
N GLY A 45 25.15 -24.30 11.33
CA GLY A 45 25.54 -23.21 10.43
C GLY A 45 24.39 -22.47 9.75
N ILE A 46 23.14 -22.84 9.97
CA ILE A 46 21.95 -22.23 9.38
C ILE A 46 21.31 -21.27 10.37
N PRO A 47 21.12 -19.97 10.02
CA PRO A 47 20.38 -19.03 10.86
C PRO A 47 18.90 -19.43 10.93
N VAL A 48 18.33 -19.47 12.14
CA VAL A 48 16.92 -19.80 12.38
C VAL A 48 16.34 -18.88 13.42
N TYR A 49 15.04 -18.59 13.30
CA TYR A 49 14.30 -17.84 14.29
C TYR A 49 12.93 -18.49 14.55
N ASN A 50 12.33 -18.13 15.67
CA ASN A 50 10.93 -18.42 15.96
C ASN A 50 10.31 -17.28 16.76
N VAL A 51 8.96 -17.23 16.80
CA VAL A 51 8.24 -16.17 17.47
C VAL A 51 7.14 -16.74 18.37
N PHE A 52 7.03 -16.18 19.56
CA PHE A 52 6.00 -16.47 20.54
C PHE A 52 5.14 -15.24 20.82
N PHE A 53 3.86 -15.49 21.06
CA PHE A 53 2.90 -14.52 21.61
C PHE A 53 2.37 -15.08 22.95
N GLY A 54 2.79 -14.46 24.06
CA GLY A 54 2.65 -15.07 25.37
C GLY A 54 3.38 -16.40 25.44
N ASP A 55 2.65 -17.47 25.74
CA ASP A 55 3.14 -18.86 25.79
C ASP A 55 2.95 -19.63 24.47
N LYS A 56 2.31 -19.02 23.46
CA LYS A 56 1.98 -19.66 22.20
C LYS A 56 3.04 -19.41 21.15
N GLN A 57 3.54 -20.46 20.54
CA GLN A 57 4.44 -20.35 19.39
C GLN A 57 3.62 -20.05 18.12
N VAL A 58 3.76 -18.83 17.59
CA VAL A 58 3.02 -18.35 16.41
C VAL A 58 3.82 -18.49 15.12
N ILE A 59 5.15 -18.46 15.20
CA ILE A 59 6.08 -18.85 14.12
C ILE A 59 6.98 -19.93 14.68
N LYS A 60 6.99 -21.12 14.08
CA LYS A 60 7.90 -22.20 14.41
C LYS A 60 9.31 -21.92 13.87
N ASP A 61 10.29 -22.78 14.15
CA ASP A 61 11.65 -22.64 13.63
C ASP A 61 11.63 -22.42 12.12
N SER A 62 12.07 -21.25 11.70
CA SER A 62 12.06 -20.74 10.34
C SER A 62 13.48 -20.38 9.92
N ARG A 63 13.91 -20.84 8.76
CA ARG A 63 15.24 -20.56 8.21
C ARG A 63 15.33 -19.17 7.64
N LEU A 64 16.55 -18.63 7.68
CA LEU A 64 16.93 -17.37 7.04
C LEU A 64 18.09 -17.62 6.10
N GLY A 65 18.11 -16.93 4.96
CA GLY A 65 19.21 -17.02 4.01
C GLY A 65 18.89 -16.46 2.64
N LEU A 66 19.92 -16.36 1.80
CA LEU A 66 19.80 -15.91 0.42
C LEU A 66 20.63 -16.79 -0.50
N GLU A 67 20.07 -17.22 -1.60
CA GLU A 67 20.80 -17.84 -2.70
C GLU A 67 21.29 -16.74 -3.64
N LEU A 68 22.57 -16.79 -3.98
CA LEU A 68 23.19 -15.82 -4.89
C LEU A 68 23.28 -16.38 -6.30
N ALA A 69 23.04 -15.54 -7.30
CA ALA A 69 23.21 -15.90 -8.69
C ALA A 69 24.69 -16.02 -9.06
N SER A 70 25.01 -16.97 -9.92
CA SER A 70 26.32 -17.07 -10.56
C SER A 70 26.42 -15.98 -11.62
N VAL A 71 27.17 -14.92 -11.35
CA VAL A 71 27.29 -13.77 -12.27
C VAL A 71 28.40 -14.02 -13.27
N LYS A 72 28.06 -14.50 -14.45
CA LYS A 72 29.02 -14.66 -15.55
C LYS A 72 29.56 -13.33 -16.08
N GLY A 73 28.77 -12.26 -16.04
CA GLY A 73 29.13 -10.96 -16.62
C GLY A 73 30.22 -10.19 -15.89
N ASN A 74 30.33 -10.32 -14.57
CA ASN A 74 31.42 -9.70 -13.80
C ASN A 74 32.73 -10.44 -13.93
N GLY A 75 32.69 -11.63 -14.52
CA GLY A 75 33.79 -12.49 -14.69
C GLY A 75 34.73 -12.18 -15.81
N GLU A 76 34.31 -11.51 -16.80
CA GLU A 76 35.15 -11.15 -17.95
C GLU A 76 36.14 -10.01 -17.63
N PHE A 77 35.84 -9.18 -16.64
CA PHE A 77 36.67 -8.03 -16.27
C PHE A 77 37.58 -8.28 -15.05
N ASN A 78 37.30 -9.29 -14.23
CA ASN A 78 38.08 -9.63 -13.05
C ASN A 78 38.52 -11.10 -13.07
N ASN A 79 39.52 -11.40 -13.85
CA ASN A 79 40.05 -12.76 -13.99
C ASN A 79 40.53 -13.44 -12.70
N PHE A 80 40.63 -12.70 -11.58
CA PHE A 80 41.19 -13.22 -10.35
C PHE A 80 40.14 -13.70 -9.34
N ASP A 81 38.93 -13.12 -9.35
CA ASP A 81 37.90 -13.43 -8.33
C ASP A 81 36.88 -14.46 -8.80
N ASN A 82 36.80 -14.70 -10.10
CA ASN A 82 35.78 -15.54 -10.70
C ASN A 82 35.82 -17.02 -10.34
N LYS A 83 37.00 -17.55 -10.15
CA LYS A 83 37.13 -18.99 -9.78
C LYS A 83 36.67 -19.26 -8.35
N GLN A 84 36.65 -18.22 -7.50
CA GLN A 84 36.19 -18.35 -6.11
C GLN A 84 34.68 -18.11 -5.96
N VAL A 85 34.11 -17.20 -6.73
CA VAL A 85 32.69 -16.86 -6.62
C VAL A 85 31.79 -17.91 -7.28
N ALA A 86 32.24 -18.56 -8.35
CA ALA A 86 31.44 -19.53 -9.10
C ALA A 86 31.03 -20.79 -8.31
N ASN A 87 31.69 -21.12 -7.22
CA ASN A 87 31.43 -22.32 -6.42
C ASN A 87 30.79 -22.05 -5.05
N GLN A 88 30.39 -20.81 -4.74
CA GLN A 88 30.03 -20.42 -3.37
C GLN A 88 28.88 -19.40 -3.34
N ASN A 89 27.77 -19.79 -3.96
CA ASN A 89 26.63 -18.90 -4.23
C ASN A 89 25.62 -18.79 -3.07
N SER A 90 25.92 -19.29 -1.88
CA SER A 90 24.94 -19.34 -0.80
C SER A 90 25.33 -18.41 0.36
N LEU A 91 24.32 -17.70 0.86
CA LEU A 91 24.31 -17.07 2.18
C LEU A 91 23.24 -17.76 3.06
N CYS A 92 23.05 -19.07 2.90
CA CYS A 92 22.05 -19.87 3.63
C CYS A 92 22.64 -20.67 4.78
N ASP A 93 23.94 -20.97 4.73
CA ASP A 93 24.63 -21.86 5.69
C ASP A 93 26.07 -21.46 5.96
N GLY A 94 26.80 -22.27 6.75
CA GLY A 94 28.20 -22.05 7.11
C GLY A 94 28.41 -20.88 8.06
N PHE A 95 27.35 -20.40 8.71
CA PHE A 95 27.43 -19.27 9.63
C PHE A 95 27.78 -19.65 11.05
N SER A 96 28.54 -18.76 11.70
CA SER A 96 28.71 -18.70 13.15
C SER A 96 28.20 -17.37 13.70
N LEU A 97 27.66 -17.39 14.91
CA LEU A 97 27.22 -16.18 15.62
C LEU A 97 28.46 -15.50 16.24
N ILE A 98 28.76 -14.30 15.79
CA ILE A 98 29.90 -13.51 16.28
C ILE A 98 29.47 -12.67 17.49
N THR A 99 28.42 -11.87 17.35
CA THR A 99 27.89 -11.02 18.42
C THR A 99 26.41 -10.78 18.21
N SER A 100 25.72 -10.51 19.30
CA SER A 100 24.35 -10.02 19.31
C SER A 100 24.25 -8.86 20.31
N ARG A 101 23.48 -7.86 19.99
CA ARG A 101 23.23 -6.67 20.85
C ARG A 101 21.75 -6.38 20.93
N ILE A 102 21.28 -6.11 22.15
CA ILE A 102 19.93 -5.65 22.39
C ILE A 102 19.97 -4.14 22.72
N SER A 103 19.01 -3.41 22.18
CA SER A 103 18.75 -2.01 22.46
C SER A 103 17.26 -1.72 22.48
N SER A 104 16.86 -0.57 22.99
CA SER A 104 15.45 -0.13 23.01
C SER A 104 15.35 1.24 22.37
N PHE A 105 14.21 1.53 21.76
CA PHE A 105 13.91 2.81 21.12
C PHE A 105 12.49 3.23 21.44
N ASP A 106 12.28 4.50 21.73
CA ASP A 106 10.96 5.07 22.00
C ASP A 106 10.93 6.54 21.57
N GLU A 107 10.11 6.82 20.58
CA GLU A 107 9.84 8.18 20.10
C GLU A 107 8.36 8.33 19.77
N THR A 108 7.89 9.55 19.69
CA THR A 108 6.59 9.89 19.12
C THR A 108 6.80 10.86 17.96
N TRP A 109 6.32 10.52 16.79
CA TRP A 109 6.43 11.34 15.59
C TRP A 109 5.06 11.79 15.09
N GLN A 110 5.03 12.84 14.29
CA GLN A 110 3.81 13.41 13.71
C GLN A 110 3.82 13.20 12.20
N PRO A 111 2.84 12.46 11.65
CA PRO A 111 2.69 12.35 10.22
C PRO A 111 2.23 13.69 9.60
N VAL A 112 2.64 13.96 8.36
CA VAL A 112 2.19 15.14 7.60
C VAL A 112 0.67 15.10 7.44
N TRP A 113 0.15 13.94 7.12
CA TRP A 113 -1.26 13.57 7.08
C TRP A 113 -1.42 12.12 7.54
N GLY A 114 -2.59 11.71 7.97
CA GLY A 114 -2.74 10.33 8.47
C GLY A 114 -4.07 10.02 9.12
N GLU A 115 -4.15 8.81 9.61
CA GLU A 115 -5.28 8.34 10.44
C GLU A 115 -5.20 8.86 11.89
N GLU A 116 -4.02 9.41 12.26
CA GLU A 116 -3.70 9.92 13.60
C GLU A 116 -2.70 11.07 13.46
N SER A 117 -2.79 12.05 14.33
CA SER A 117 -1.86 13.20 14.36
C SER A 117 -0.55 12.91 15.09
N SER A 118 -0.44 11.76 15.76
CA SER A 118 0.71 11.37 16.58
C SER A 118 0.83 9.85 16.63
N ILE A 119 1.99 9.32 16.30
CA ILE A 119 2.28 7.89 16.24
C ILE A 119 3.49 7.59 17.12
N ARG A 120 3.35 6.65 18.06
CA ARG A 120 4.46 6.16 18.87
C ARG A 120 5.23 5.10 18.12
N ASN A 121 6.56 5.20 18.10
CA ASN A 121 7.49 4.22 17.56
C ASN A 121 8.31 3.67 18.73
N HIS A 122 7.86 2.55 19.29
CA HIS A 122 8.43 1.95 20.50
C HIS A 122 8.72 0.47 20.29
N TYR A 123 10.00 0.09 20.35
CA TYR A 123 10.44 -1.28 20.15
C TYR A 123 11.70 -1.61 20.94
N ASN A 124 11.93 -2.91 21.13
CA ASN A 124 13.24 -3.45 21.44
C ASN A 124 13.87 -4.05 20.18
N GLU A 125 15.16 -3.86 20.01
CA GLU A 125 15.90 -4.29 18.84
C GLU A 125 16.98 -5.31 19.22
N MET A 126 17.13 -6.37 18.42
CA MET A 126 18.26 -7.30 18.49
C MET A 126 18.98 -7.29 17.15
N ALA A 127 20.25 -6.90 17.14
CA ALA A 127 21.12 -6.96 15.98
C ALA A 127 22.11 -8.12 16.13
N VAL A 128 21.99 -9.13 15.27
CA VAL A 128 22.80 -10.35 15.28
C VAL A 128 23.81 -10.31 14.14
N THR A 129 25.09 -10.28 14.47
CA THR A 129 26.17 -10.35 13.49
C THR A 129 26.60 -11.79 13.30
N LEU A 130 26.49 -12.26 12.06
CA LEU A 130 26.88 -13.60 11.62
C LEU A 130 28.10 -13.52 10.71
N ARG A 131 28.94 -14.55 10.74
CA ARG A 131 30.05 -14.71 9.82
C ARG A 131 30.02 -16.08 9.18
N GLN A 132 30.10 -16.10 7.89
CA GLN A 132 30.34 -17.32 7.12
C GLN A 132 31.83 -17.65 7.20
N GLU A 133 32.20 -18.74 7.90
CA GLU A 133 33.57 -18.97 8.33
C GLU A 133 34.54 -19.22 7.16
N GLU A 134 34.12 -20.00 6.17
CA GLU A 134 34.97 -20.32 5.02
C GLU A 134 35.25 -19.10 4.15
N LEU A 135 34.19 -18.35 3.82
CA LEU A 135 34.24 -17.20 2.90
C LEU A 135 34.55 -15.88 3.59
N LYS A 136 34.56 -15.87 4.92
CA LYS A 136 34.78 -14.67 5.76
C LYS A 136 33.81 -13.53 5.39
N ARG A 137 32.58 -13.87 5.01
CA ARG A 137 31.51 -12.90 4.70
C ARG A 137 30.66 -12.66 5.94
N TYR A 138 30.27 -11.39 6.13
CA TYR A 138 29.46 -10.97 7.26
C TYR A 138 28.06 -10.56 6.78
N ILE A 139 27.05 -10.95 7.56
CA ILE A 139 25.69 -10.42 7.48
C ILE A 139 25.22 -10.04 8.88
N ILE A 140 24.30 -9.09 8.95
CA ILE A 140 23.59 -8.75 10.19
C ILE A 140 22.13 -9.07 9.95
N VAL A 141 21.51 -9.82 10.87
CA VAL A 141 20.06 -9.95 10.94
C VAL A 141 19.57 -9.06 12.06
N ARG A 142 18.72 -8.10 11.72
CA ARG A 142 18.19 -7.13 12.67
C ARG A 142 16.72 -7.40 12.90
N PHE A 143 16.32 -7.59 14.16
CA PHE A 143 14.95 -7.73 14.62
C PHE A 143 14.53 -6.50 15.40
N ARG A 144 13.37 -5.92 15.07
CA ARG A 144 12.66 -4.92 15.89
C ARG A 144 11.34 -5.54 16.35
N VAL A 145 11.15 -5.59 17.65
CA VAL A 145 10.00 -6.24 18.27
C VAL A 145 9.15 -5.17 18.95
N TYR A 146 7.95 -4.97 18.42
CA TYR A 146 6.92 -4.05 18.87
C TYR A 146 5.87 -4.80 19.68
N ASP A 147 4.97 -4.08 20.35
CA ASP A 147 3.87 -4.70 21.11
C ASP A 147 2.79 -5.35 20.21
N ASP A 148 2.81 -5.05 18.91
CA ASP A 148 1.88 -5.55 17.90
C ASP A 148 2.55 -6.38 16.80
N GLY A 149 3.87 -6.64 16.88
CA GLY A 149 4.55 -7.47 15.88
C GLY A 149 6.06 -7.34 15.82
N VAL A 150 6.61 -7.92 14.78
CA VAL A 150 8.05 -8.03 14.53
C VAL A 150 8.37 -7.54 13.12
N GLY A 151 9.39 -6.72 12.99
CA GLY A 151 10.07 -6.46 11.72
C GLY A 151 11.49 -7.02 11.76
N PHE A 152 11.94 -7.67 10.69
CA PHE A 152 13.35 -8.06 10.56
C PHE A 152 13.87 -7.90 9.14
N ARG A 153 15.18 -7.71 9.01
CA ARG A 153 15.84 -7.55 7.72
C ARG A 153 17.27 -8.05 7.74
N TYR A 154 17.83 -8.26 6.56
CA TYR A 154 19.26 -8.48 6.37
C TYR A 154 19.96 -7.16 6.12
N GLU A 155 21.14 -7.02 6.70
CA GLU A 155 22.06 -5.89 6.47
C GLU A 155 23.42 -6.44 6.05
N PHE A 156 23.96 -5.88 4.99
CA PHE A 156 25.24 -6.28 4.42
C PHE A 156 26.25 -5.13 4.63
N PRO A 157 27.13 -5.22 5.64
CA PRO A 157 28.11 -4.19 5.88
C PRO A 157 29.14 -4.16 4.75
N GLN A 158 29.81 -3.02 4.58
CA GLN A 158 30.93 -2.92 3.66
C GLN A 158 32.02 -3.91 4.03
N GLN A 159 32.45 -4.74 3.10
CA GLN A 159 33.40 -5.83 3.31
C GLN A 159 34.07 -6.25 1.99
N PRO A 160 35.32 -6.75 2.03
CA PRO A 160 36.05 -7.07 0.81
C PRO A 160 35.54 -8.35 0.11
N ASN A 161 34.92 -9.27 0.85
CA ASN A 161 34.52 -10.59 0.32
C ASN A 161 33.04 -10.64 -0.16
N LEU A 162 32.34 -9.51 -0.13
CA LEU A 162 30.99 -9.36 -0.65
C LEU A 162 30.77 -7.89 -0.96
N THR A 163 31.14 -7.42 -2.17
CA THR A 163 31.02 -6.03 -2.58
C THR A 163 29.84 -5.78 -3.50
N TYR A 164 29.71 -6.61 -4.51
CA TYR A 164 28.57 -6.64 -5.43
C TYR A 164 28.09 -8.09 -5.55
N PHE A 165 26.81 -8.29 -5.47
CA PHE A 165 26.20 -9.62 -5.59
C PHE A 165 24.79 -9.52 -6.18
N VAL A 166 24.36 -10.64 -6.78
CA VAL A 166 23.01 -10.77 -7.34
C VAL A 166 22.28 -11.84 -6.55
N ILE A 167 21.11 -11.49 -6.08
CA ILE A 167 20.22 -12.42 -5.37
C ILE A 167 19.45 -13.22 -6.42
N LYS A 168 19.52 -14.54 -6.32
CA LYS A 168 18.71 -15.45 -7.10
C LYS A 168 17.39 -15.77 -6.41
N GLU A 169 17.43 -15.98 -5.09
CA GLU A 169 16.23 -16.13 -4.26
C GLU A 169 16.54 -15.80 -2.79
N GLU A 170 15.51 -15.36 -2.08
CA GLU A 170 15.53 -15.15 -0.64
C GLU A 170 14.78 -16.28 0.04
N HIS A 171 15.49 -17.11 0.83
CA HIS A 171 14.93 -18.25 1.55
C HIS A 171 14.51 -17.88 2.97
N THR A 172 13.79 -16.78 3.11
CA THR A 172 13.18 -16.38 4.38
C THR A 172 11.90 -17.15 4.61
N GLN A 173 11.85 -17.96 5.66
CA GLN A 173 10.72 -18.82 5.99
C GLN A 173 9.84 -18.22 7.09
N PHE A 174 8.55 -18.59 7.04
CA PHE A 174 7.53 -18.31 8.07
C PHE A 174 6.78 -19.63 8.30
N ALA A 175 7.26 -20.44 9.23
CA ALA A 175 6.67 -21.76 9.54
C ALA A 175 5.47 -21.59 10.48
N MET A 176 4.28 -21.84 9.96
CA MET A 176 3.03 -21.65 10.68
C MET A 176 2.82 -22.72 11.76
N PRO A 177 2.10 -22.39 12.86
CA PRO A 177 1.83 -23.36 13.93
C PRO A 177 0.93 -24.52 13.49
N GLY A 178 0.16 -24.32 12.41
CA GLY A 178 -0.77 -25.32 11.88
C GLY A 178 -1.45 -24.87 10.60
N ASP A 179 -2.52 -25.54 10.25
CA ASP A 179 -3.38 -25.19 9.11
C ASP A 179 -4.34 -24.04 9.51
N LEU A 180 -3.96 -22.82 9.21
CA LEU A 180 -4.65 -21.59 9.64
C LEU A 180 -5.76 -21.19 8.66
N THR A 181 -6.72 -20.39 9.12
CA THR A 181 -7.59 -19.63 8.21
C THR A 181 -6.79 -18.48 7.59
N ALA A 182 -6.88 -18.34 6.27
CA ALA A 182 -6.20 -17.32 5.48
C ALA A 182 -7.18 -16.49 4.65
N TRP A 183 -6.90 -15.21 4.49
CA TRP A 183 -7.50 -14.32 3.49
C TRP A 183 -6.39 -13.94 2.52
N TRP A 184 -6.48 -14.44 1.30
CA TRP A 184 -5.40 -14.40 0.32
C TRP A 184 -5.88 -14.05 -1.08
N ILE A 185 -4.98 -13.55 -1.89
CA ILE A 185 -5.08 -13.45 -3.34
C ILE A 185 -3.89 -14.17 -3.98
N ALA A 186 -4.03 -14.55 -5.25
CA ALA A 186 -3.00 -15.27 -5.99
C ALA A 186 -1.68 -14.48 -6.04
N GLY A 187 -0.57 -15.19 -5.86
CA GLY A 187 0.77 -14.64 -6.04
C GLY A 187 1.03 -14.37 -7.52
N ASP A 188 1.31 -13.12 -7.85
CA ASP A 188 1.44 -12.62 -9.22
C ASP A 188 2.51 -11.53 -9.28
N TYR A 189 3.34 -11.52 -10.34
CA TYR A 189 4.43 -10.56 -10.48
C TYR A 189 4.00 -9.20 -11.02
N ASP A 190 2.76 -9.12 -11.57
CA ASP A 190 2.33 -7.95 -12.34
C ASP A 190 1.04 -7.31 -11.81
N THR A 191 0.21 -8.03 -11.06
CA THR A 191 -1.05 -7.48 -10.53
C THR A 191 -1.39 -7.96 -9.13
N GLN A 192 -2.15 -7.15 -8.40
CA GLN A 192 -2.81 -7.48 -7.13
C GLN A 192 -4.34 -7.42 -7.24
N GLU A 193 -4.84 -7.32 -8.44
CA GLU A 193 -6.24 -7.11 -8.74
C GLU A 193 -6.99 -8.43 -8.84
N TYR A 194 -7.00 -9.15 -7.72
CA TYR A 194 -7.79 -10.35 -7.49
C TYR A 194 -8.74 -10.16 -6.31
N GLU A 195 -9.89 -10.82 -6.35
CA GLU A 195 -10.80 -10.85 -5.22
C GLU A 195 -10.24 -11.75 -4.10
N PHE A 196 -10.25 -11.25 -2.87
CA PHE A 196 -9.76 -12.01 -1.72
C PHE A 196 -10.57 -13.28 -1.50
N THR A 197 -9.87 -14.37 -1.23
CA THR A 197 -10.43 -15.68 -0.90
C THR A 197 -10.15 -16.01 0.56
N ARG A 198 -11.20 -16.46 1.29
CA ARG A 198 -11.06 -17.04 2.63
C ARG A 198 -11.03 -18.56 2.52
N SER A 199 -9.98 -19.20 3.05
CA SER A 199 -9.86 -20.65 3.10
C SER A 199 -8.89 -21.10 4.20
N ARG A 200 -8.75 -22.41 4.40
CA ARG A 200 -7.60 -22.97 5.13
C ARG A 200 -6.35 -22.91 4.25
N LEU A 201 -5.16 -22.91 4.84
CA LEU A 201 -3.90 -22.95 4.09
C LEU A 201 -3.81 -24.20 3.19
N SER A 202 -4.24 -25.35 3.70
CA SER A 202 -4.28 -26.63 2.97
C SER A 202 -5.17 -26.62 1.73
N GLU A 203 -6.12 -25.68 1.64
CA GLU A 203 -7.09 -25.59 0.54
C GLU A 203 -6.58 -24.67 -0.61
N ILE A 204 -5.56 -23.86 -0.38
CA ILE A 204 -5.08 -22.85 -1.36
C ILE A 204 -4.79 -23.49 -2.71
N ARG A 205 -4.01 -24.58 -2.76
CA ARG A 205 -3.66 -25.28 -4.02
C ARG A 205 -4.89 -25.71 -4.82
N GLY A 206 -5.90 -26.24 -4.15
CA GLY A 206 -7.13 -26.72 -4.80
C GLY A 206 -8.02 -25.58 -5.32
N LEU A 207 -7.98 -24.43 -4.68
CA LEU A 207 -8.80 -23.27 -5.04
C LEU A 207 -8.11 -22.34 -6.05
N PHE A 208 -6.79 -22.31 -6.08
CA PHE A 208 -5.95 -21.33 -6.77
C PHE A 208 -6.43 -21.04 -8.19
N GLY A 209 -6.51 -22.06 -9.05
CA GLY A 209 -6.88 -21.87 -10.47
C GLY A 209 -8.26 -21.24 -10.68
N SER A 210 -9.21 -21.48 -9.75
CA SER A 210 -10.57 -20.91 -9.81
C SER A 210 -10.64 -19.45 -9.34
N LYS A 211 -9.53 -18.91 -8.77
CA LYS A 211 -9.44 -17.56 -8.23
C LYS A 211 -8.63 -16.62 -9.11
N ILE A 212 -8.10 -17.12 -10.21
CA ILE A 212 -7.45 -16.30 -11.22
C ILE A 212 -8.52 -15.70 -12.12
N THR A 213 -8.57 -14.39 -12.18
CA THR A 213 -9.41 -13.62 -13.11
C THR A 213 -8.52 -12.94 -14.14
N PRO A 214 -8.96 -12.81 -15.41
CA PRO A 214 -8.17 -12.13 -16.44
C PRO A 214 -7.86 -10.67 -16.03
N ASN A 215 -6.63 -10.24 -16.29
CA ASN A 215 -6.18 -8.87 -16.12
C ASN A 215 -5.34 -8.43 -17.34
N ALA A 216 -5.05 -7.13 -17.45
CA ALA A 216 -4.25 -6.54 -18.53
C ALA A 216 -2.80 -7.05 -18.56
N SER A 217 -2.25 -7.35 -17.39
CA SER A 217 -0.96 -8.04 -17.20
C SER A 217 -1.07 -8.98 -16.01
N GLN A 218 -0.54 -10.19 -16.12
CA GLN A 218 -0.55 -11.16 -15.01
C GLN A 218 0.45 -12.28 -15.28
N GLU A 219 1.20 -12.64 -14.23
CA GLU A 219 2.08 -13.81 -14.25
C GLU A 219 2.15 -14.45 -12.85
N GLN A 220 1.41 -15.56 -12.66
CA GLN A 220 1.43 -16.34 -11.44
C GLN A 220 2.64 -17.29 -11.44
N PHE A 221 3.30 -17.43 -10.28
CA PHE A 221 4.53 -18.21 -10.19
C PHE A 221 4.34 -19.61 -9.57
N SER A 222 3.24 -19.85 -8.83
CA SER A 222 3.01 -21.12 -8.14
C SER A 222 1.54 -21.30 -7.78
N PRO A 223 1.00 -22.54 -7.82
CA PRO A 223 -0.36 -22.83 -7.38
C PRO A 223 -0.58 -22.72 -5.86
N THR A 224 0.47 -22.43 -5.10
CA THR A 224 0.42 -22.11 -3.66
C THR A 224 1.05 -20.76 -3.37
N GLY A 225 1.32 -19.97 -4.41
CA GLY A 225 1.82 -18.60 -4.29
C GLY A 225 0.73 -17.64 -3.85
N VAL A 226 1.04 -16.76 -2.90
CA VAL A 226 0.11 -15.73 -2.42
C VAL A 226 0.80 -14.37 -2.32
N GLN A 227 0.00 -13.31 -2.43
CA GLN A 227 0.45 -11.94 -2.19
C GLN A 227 0.58 -11.64 -0.69
N THR A 228 1.33 -10.60 -0.36
CA THR A 228 1.26 -9.90 0.93
C THR A 228 0.53 -8.54 0.74
N ALA A 229 -0.11 -7.91 1.75
CA ALA A 229 -0.23 -8.39 3.12
C ALA A 229 -1.16 -9.60 3.20
N LEU A 230 -0.65 -10.70 3.74
CA LEU A 230 -1.41 -11.94 3.93
C LEU A 230 -2.01 -11.94 5.34
N GLN A 231 -3.34 -11.94 5.44
CA GLN A 231 -4.03 -12.03 6.73
C GLN A 231 -4.32 -13.48 7.09
N LEU A 232 -3.93 -13.88 8.30
CA LEU A 232 -4.12 -15.22 8.86
C LEU A 232 -4.83 -15.14 10.22
N LYS A 233 -5.49 -16.22 10.61
CA LYS A 233 -6.11 -16.37 11.93
C LYS A 233 -5.95 -17.80 12.44
N THR A 234 -5.48 -17.94 13.67
CA THR A 234 -5.44 -19.24 14.36
C THR A 234 -6.83 -19.64 14.88
N ASP A 235 -7.04 -20.91 15.15
CA ASP A 235 -8.32 -21.41 15.66
C ASP A 235 -8.65 -20.86 17.06
N ASP A 236 -7.65 -20.47 17.81
CA ASP A 236 -7.78 -19.84 19.14
C ASP A 236 -7.77 -18.31 19.14
N GLY A 237 -7.92 -17.70 17.94
CA GLY A 237 -8.27 -16.28 17.78
C GLY A 237 -7.08 -15.32 17.67
N ILE A 238 -5.86 -15.77 17.46
CA ILE A 238 -4.71 -14.90 17.19
C ILE A 238 -4.73 -14.53 15.69
N TYR A 239 -4.59 -13.24 15.40
CA TYR A 239 -4.44 -12.71 14.05
C TYR A 239 -2.96 -12.52 13.75
N ILE A 240 -2.52 -13.03 12.60
CA ILE A 240 -1.15 -12.89 12.10
C ILE A 240 -1.22 -12.26 10.72
N ASN A 241 -0.42 -11.21 10.48
CA ASN A 241 -0.34 -10.59 9.16
C ASN A 241 1.11 -10.61 8.69
N LEU A 242 1.36 -11.22 7.54
CA LEU A 242 2.68 -11.28 6.91
C LEU A 242 2.77 -10.26 5.79
N HIS A 243 3.77 -9.37 5.88
CA HIS A 243 3.98 -8.32 4.89
C HIS A 243 5.46 -7.90 4.84
N GLU A 244 5.73 -6.80 4.15
CA GLU A 244 7.04 -6.14 4.10
C GLU A 244 6.89 -4.62 4.31
N ALA A 245 7.98 -3.98 4.74
CA ALA A 245 8.03 -2.54 4.92
C ALA A 245 9.30 -1.94 4.32
N ALA A 246 9.22 -0.68 3.89
CA ALA A 246 10.33 0.08 3.30
C ALA A 246 10.94 -0.64 2.08
N LEU A 247 10.10 -0.99 1.11
CA LEU A 247 10.53 -1.57 -0.16
C LEU A 247 11.24 -0.49 -1.01
N VAL A 248 12.56 -0.51 -0.97
CA VAL A 248 13.44 0.40 -1.69
C VAL A 248 14.61 -0.40 -2.26
N ASP A 249 14.92 -0.19 -3.54
CA ASP A 249 16.01 -0.84 -4.28
C ASP A 249 16.09 -2.36 -4.08
N TYR A 250 14.93 -3.00 -4.12
CA TYR A 250 14.77 -4.43 -3.92
C TYR A 250 13.48 -4.92 -4.60
N PRO A 251 13.40 -6.18 -5.05
CA PRO A 251 12.15 -6.70 -5.59
C PRO A 251 11.11 -6.98 -4.51
N CYS A 252 9.85 -6.86 -4.88
CA CYS A 252 8.72 -7.15 -4.02
C CYS A 252 8.68 -8.62 -3.57
N MET A 253 8.34 -8.85 -2.29
CA MET A 253 8.19 -10.18 -1.72
C MET A 253 6.76 -10.71 -1.89
N HIS A 254 6.64 -11.88 -2.50
CA HIS A 254 5.49 -12.78 -2.41
C HIS A 254 5.82 -13.92 -1.44
N LEU A 255 4.85 -14.78 -1.19
CA LEU A 255 5.01 -15.96 -0.35
C LEU A 255 4.61 -17.21 -1.13
N ASN A 256 5.43 -18.25 -1.06
CA ASN A 256 5.10 -19.57 -1.60
C ASN A 256 4.89 -20.57 -0.45
N LEU A 257 3.77 -21.27 -0.43
CA LEU A 257 3.40 -22.18 0.65
C LEU A 257 3.84 -23.62 0.34
N ASP A 258 4.67 -24.19 1.20
CA ASP A 258 4.74 -25.63 1.36
C ASP A 258 3.50 -26.09 2.16
N ASP A 259 2.46 -26.50 1.42
CA ASP A 259 1.15 -26.86 1.96
C ASP A 259 1.13 -28.22 2.71
N LYS A 260 2.25 -28.96 2.73
CA LYS A 260 2.42 -30.17 3.53
C LYS A 260 2.95 -29.86 4.92
N ASN A 261 3.90 -28.95 5.00
CA ASN A 261 4.58 -28.57 6.24
C ASN A 261 4.04 -27.28 6.86
N MET A 262 3.14 -26.57 6.17
CA MET A 262 2.60 -25.26 6.53
C MET A 262 3.71 -24.22 6.72
N VAL A 263 4.62 -24.14 5.76
CA VAL A 263 5.73 -23.19 5.76
C VAL A 263 5.62 -22.28 4.56
N PHE A 264 5.46 -20.99 4.80
CA PHE A 264 5.67 -19.99 3.76
C PHE A 264 7.17 -19.72 3.60
N GLU A 265 7.60 -19.57 2.37
CA GLU A 265 8.92 -19.05 2.03
C GLU A 265 8.77 -17.82 1.14
N SER A 266 9.61 -16.80 1.35
CA SER A 266 9.61 -15.63 0.49
C SER A 266 9.88 -16.03 -0.97
N TRP A 267 9.20 -15.33 -1.87
CA TRP A 267 9.34 -15.52 -3.31
C TRP A 267 9.42 -14.17 -3.97
N LEU A 268 10.59 -13.81 -4.46
CA LEU A 268 10.84 -12.48 -4.99
C LEU A 268 10.45 -12.38 -6.47
N THR A 269 10.03 -11.20 -6.90
CA THR A 269 9.75 -10.91 -8.31
C THR A 269 11.06 -10.89 -9.11
N PRO A 270 11.18 -11.65 -10.21
CA PRO A 270 12.38 -11.66 -11.04
C PRO A 270 12.46 -10.45 -11.98
N ASP A 271 13.65 -10.24 -12.53
CA ASP A 271 13.87 -9.46 -13.73
C ASP A 271 13.74 -10.31 -15.00
N ALA A 272 13.94 -9.71 -16.17
CA ALA A 272 13.90 -10.37 -17.49
C ALA A 272 14.89 -11.53 -17.64
N GLN A 273 15.88 -11.68 -16.77
CA GLN A 273 16.88 -12.76 -16.77
C GLN A 273 16.64 -13.80 -15.69
N GLY A 274 15.61 -13.61 -14.87
CA GLY A 274 15.29 -14.49 -13.73
C GLY A 274 16.10 -14.18 -12.46
N ASN A 275 16.87 -13.08 -12.43
CA ASN A 275 17.53 -12.60 -11.22
C ASN A 275 16.53 -11.80 -10.36
N LYS A 276 16.78 -11.75 -9.05
CA LYS A 276 15.85 -11.08 -8.13
C LYS A 276 16.34 -9.70 -7.72
N GLY A 277 17.55 -9.58 -7.20
CA GLY A 277 18.06 -8.30 -6.72
C GLY A 277 19.55 -8.10 -7.03
N TYR A 278 19.88 -6.88 -7.42
CA TYR A 278 21.26 -6.45 -7.69
C TYR A 278 21.69 -5.56 -6.55
N MET A 279 22.64 -6.05 -5.74
CA MET A 279 23.01 -5.45 -4.47
C MET A 279 24.48 -5.01 -4.46
N GLN A 280 24.74 -3.90 -3.81
CA GLN A 280 26.10 -3.39 -3.58
C GLN A 280 26.26 -2.98 -2.12
N THR A 281 27.26 -3.53 -1.42
CA THR A 281 27.51 -3.23 -0.01
C THR A 281 28.14 -1.83 0.17
N PRO A 282 27.77 -1.08 1.24
CA PRO A 282 26.80 -1.45 2.27
C PRO A 282 25.35 -1.32 1.78
N CYS A 283 24.51 -2.29 2.09
CA CYS A 283 23.09 -2.29 1.70
C CYS A 283 22.22 -3.07 2.69
N THR A 284 20.90 -2.96 2.54
CA THR A 284 19.92 -3.67 3.35
C THR A 284 18.79 -4.18 2.48
N THR A 285 18.12 -5.26 2.90
CA THR A 285 16.83 -5.64 2.34
C THR A 285 15.70 -4.78 2.95
N PRO A 286 14.50 -4.76 2.35
CA PRO A 286 13.29 -4.32 3.05
C PRO A 286 13.06 -5.12 4.34
N TRP A 287 12.23 -4.59 5.22
CA TRP A 287 11.81 -5.32 6.41
C TRP A 287 10.79 -6.38 6.05
N ARG A 288 10.96 -7.60 6.56
CA ARG A 288 9.94 -8.63 6.61
C ARG A 288 9.16 -8.44 7.89
N THR A 289 7.82 -8.45 7.81
CA THR A 289 6.98 -8.11 8.96
C THR A 289 6.03 -9.23 9.33
N ILE A 290 5.85 -9.41 10.63
CA ILE A 290 4.94 -10.37 11.25
C ILE A 290 4.15 -9.59 12.29
N MET A 291 2.96 -9.10 11.94
CA MET A 291 2.05 -8.53 12.92
C MET A 291 1.36 -9.66 13.67
N ILE A 292 1.20 -9.51 14.99
CA ILE A 292 0.63 -10.57 15.85
C ILE A 292 -0.23 -9.90 16.92
N VAL A 293 -1.54 -10.13 16.88
CA VAL A 293 -2.49 -9.55 17.83
C VAL A 293 -3.64 -10.52 18.15
N ASP A 294 -4.33 -10.30 19.26
CA ASP A 294 -5.43 -11.12 19.76
C ASP A 294 -6.83 -10.53 19.50
N ASP A 295 -6.90 -9.43 18.75
CA ASP A 295 -8.14 -8.74 18.41
C ASP A 295 -8.03 -8.16 17.00
N ALA A 296 -9.03 -8.41 16.16
CA ALA A 296 -9.06 -7.91 14.78
C ALA A 296 -8.92 -6.37 14.68
N ARG A 297 -9.46 -5.65 15.66
CA ARG A 297 -9.35 -4.17 15.73
C ARG A 297 -7.90 -3.70 15.87
N LYS A 298 -7.06 -4.48 16.54
CA LYS A 298 -5.62 -4.17 16.71
C LYS A 298 -4.85 -4.34 15.40
N VAL A 299 -5.31 -5.19 14.47
CA VAL A 299 -4.75 -5.26 13.11
C VAL A 299 -4.90 -3.91 12.42
N LEU A 300 -6.09 -3.33 12.48
CA LEU A 300 -6.39 -2.02 11.87
C LEU A 300 -5.67 -0.86 12.57
N ALA A 301 -5.42 -0.99 13.87
CA ALA A 301 -4.76 0.02 14.69
C ALA A 301 -3.23 0.00 14.58
N SER A 302 -2.65 -1.05 14.01
CA SER A 302 -1.19 -1.19 13.92
C SER A 302 -0.56 -0.09 13.06
N ARG A 303 0.60 0.36 13.51
CA ARG A 303 1.46 1.30 12.76
C ARG A 303 2.85 0.70 12.51
N LEU A 304 2.96 -0.62 12.64
CA LEU A 304 4.21 -1.37 12.47
C LEU A 304 4.89 -1.05 11.15
N ILE A 305 4.15 -1.11 10.04
CA ILE A 305 4.70 -0.87 8.70
C ILE A 305 5.22 0.56 8.55
N LEU A 306 4.47 1.57 9.02
CA LEU A 306 4.92 2.95 8.99
C LEU A 306 6.18 3.16 9.86
N ASN A 307 6.18 2.59 11.07
CA ASN A 307 7.28 2.74 12.03
C ASN A 307 8.61 2.12 11.55
N LEU A 308 8.57 1.16 10.65
CA LEU A 308 9.75 0.54 10.04
C LEU A 308 10.33 1.35 8.88
N ASN A 309 9.65 2.40 8.41
CA ASN A 309 10.15 3.30 7.37
C ASN A 309 10.97 4.46 7.96
N GLU A 310 11.83 5.04 7.14
CA GLU A 310 12.63 6.21 7.51
C GLU A 310 11.74 7.45 7.74
N PRO A 311 12.19 8.40 8.55
CA PRO A 311 11.52 9.69 8.70
C PRO A 311 11.33 10.41 7.36
N CYS A 312 10.42 11.41 7.35
CA CYS A 312 10.17 12.25 6.17
C CYS A 312 11.45 12.88 5.64
N LYS A 313 11.67 12.76 4.32
CA LYS A 313 12.82 13.32 3.60
C LYS A 313 12.51 14.66 2.91
N ILE A 314 11.26 15.13 2.95
CA ILE A 314 10.84 16.42 2.38
C ILE A 314 10.99 17.48 3.47
N GLU A 315 11.87 18.44 3.24
CA GLU A 315 12.16 19.51 4.22
C GLU A 315 10.97 20.45 4.43
N ASP A 316 10.37 20.94 3.34
CA ASP A 316 9.15 21.74 3.38
C ASP A 316 7.94 20.94 2.93
N THR A 317 7.09 20.58 3.87
CA THR A 317 5.84 19.82 3.63
C THR A 317 4.59 20.71 3.53
N SER A 318 4.74 22.03 3.56
CA SER A 318 3.62 22.98 3.60
C SER A 318 2.72 22.95 2.35
N TRP A 319 3.24 22.47 1.23
CA TRP A 319 2.53 22.32 -0.04
C TRP A 319 1.71 21.01 -0.11
N LEU A 320 1.97 20.06 0.76
CA LEU A 320 1.26 18.78 0.84
C LEU A 320 -0.08 18.97 1.55
N LYS A 321 -1.17 18.69 0.85
CA LYS A 321 -2.52 18.84 1.41
C LYS A 321 -3.36 17.62 1.02
N PRO A 322 -4.02 16.99 1.98
CA PRO A 322 -5.09 16.04 1.69
C PRO A 322 -6.18 16.67 0.86
N VAL A 323 -6.75 15.91 -0.09
CA VAL A 323 -7.70 16.40 -1.09
C VAL A 323 -8.93 15.52 -1.22
N LYS A 324 -10.08 16.17 -1.43
CA LYS A 324 -11.27 15.53 -2.01
C LYS A 324 -11.38 15.93 -3.47
N TYR A 325 -11.63 14.96 -4.34
CA TYR A 325 -11.67 15.21 -5.77
C TYR A 325 -12.85 14.50 -6.45
N MET A 326 -13.20 14.99 -7.61
CA MET A 326 -14.08 14.33 -8.57
C MET A 326 -13.30 13.98 -9.83
N GLY A 327 -13.88 13.24 -10.76
CA GLY A 327 -13.18 12.89 -11.99
C GLY A 327 -14.07 12.73 -13.21
N VAL A 328 -13.59 13.20 -14.34
CA VAL A 328 -13.99 12.70 -15.66
C VAL A 328 -13.30 11.34 -15.80
N TRP A 329 -13.94 10.31 -15.28
CA TRP A 329 -13.39 8.96 -15.12
C TRP A 329 -14.50 7.87 -15.15
N TRP A 330 -15.49 7.91 -14.25
CA TRP A 330 -16.52 6.86 -14.17
C TRP A 330 -17.35 6.75 -15.44
N GLU A 331 -17.64 7.86 -16.12
CA GLU A 331 -18.33 7.85 -17.40
C GLU A 331 -17.52 7.17 -18.51
N LEU A 332 -16.16 7.12 -18.38
CA LEU A 332 -15.26 6.44 -19.30
C LEU A 332 -15.24 4.92 -18.98
N ILE A 333 -15.05 4.56 -17.72
CA ILE A 333 -15.07 3.17 -17.23
C ILE A 333 -16.39 2.47 -17.56
N THR A 334 -17.51 3.19 -17.45
CA THR A 334 -18.85 2.63 -17.75
C THR A 334 -19.19 2.62 -19.23
N GLY A 335 -18.37 3.23 -20.10
CA GLY A 335 -18.59 3.27 -21.54
C GLY A 335 -19.64 4.30 -21.99
N LYS A 336 -20.08 5.23 -21.08
CA LYS A 336 -20.93 6.35 -21.43
C LYS A 336 -20.20 7.32 -22.37
N ASN A 337 -18.93 7.59 -22.09
CA ASN A 337 -18.00 8.38 -22.89
C ASN A 337 -16.71 7.60 -23.17
N THR A 338 -15.79 8.16 -23.96
CA THR A 338 -14.53 7.53 -24.36
C THR A 338 -13.32 8.34 -23.91
N TRP A 339 -12.18 7.68 -23.72
CA TRP A 339 -10.87 8.34 -23.51
C TRP A 339 -10.34 8.94 -24.83
N ASN A 340 -10.60 8.28 -25.96
CA ASN A 340 -10.13 8.68 -27.28
C ASN A 340 -10.98 9.78 -27.93
N TYR A 341 -10.33 10.63 -28.69
CA TYR A 341 -10.96 11.73 -29.41
C TYR A 341 -11.67 11.27 -30.69
N THR A 342 -11.09 10.28 -31.41
CA THR A 342 -11.56 9.84 -32.72
C THR A 342 -11.62 8.33 -32.83
N ASP A 343 -12.50 7.80 -33.68
CA ASP A 343 -12.58 6.38 -34.03
C ASP A 343 -11.90 6.06 -35.38
N GLU A 344 -11.23 7.04 -36.00
CA GLU A 344 -10.65 6.91 -37.35
C GLU A 344 -9.24 6.28 -37.37
N LEU A 345 -8.57 6.18 -36.23
CA LEU A 345 -7.16 5.74 -36.15
C LEU A 345 -7.05 4.31 -35.67
N PRO A 346 -6.52 3.39 -36.52
CA PRO A 346 -6.13 2.05 -36.04
C PRO A 346 -4.78 2.03 -35.30
N SER A 347 -4.00 3.08 -35.43
CA SER A 347 -2.68 3.24 -34.82
C SER A 347 -2.26 4.70 -34.75
N VAL A 348 -1.70 5.08 -33.61
CA VAL A 348 -1.16 6.42 -33.35
C VAL A 348 0.34 6.40 -33.49
N LYS A 349 0.90 7.44 -34.14
CA LYS A 349 2.33 7.72 -34.17
C LYS A 349 2.60 9.04 -33.48
N LEU A 350 3.24 8.98 -32.36
CA LEU A 350 3.56 10.12 -31.55
C LEU A 350 4.38 11.16 -32.33
N GLY A 351 3.90 12.41 -32.38
CA GLY A 351 4.54 13.51 -33.12
C GLY A 351 4.34 13.50 -34.64
N GLU A 352 3.69 12.46 -35.23
CA GLU A 352 3.37 12.36 -36.65
C GLU A 352 1.86 12.46 -36.92
N THR A 353 1.02 11.99 -36.02
CA THR A 353 -0.44 12.03 -36.15
C THR A 353 -0.95 13.47 -35.99
N ASP A 354 -1.65 13.97 -36.98
CA ASP A 354 -2.22 15.31 -36.99
C ASP A 354 -3.71 15.27 -36.63
N TYR A 355 -4.00 15.37 -35.35
CA TYR A 355 -5.37 15.33 -34.81
C TYR A 355 -6.27 16.46 -35.31
N SER A 356 -5.70 17.59 -35.76
CA SER A 356 -6.50 18.70 -36.32
C SER A 356 -7.24 18.37 -37.63
N LYS A 357 -6.84 17.23 -38.27
CA LYS A 357 -7.46 16.74 -39.53
C LYS A 357 -8.45 15.60 -39.30
N LEU A 358 -8.58 15.12 -38.06
CA LEU A 358 -9.42 13.98 -37.72
C LEU A 358 -10.80 14.46 -37.24
N GLN A 359 -11.81 13.62 -37.40
CA GLN A 359 -13.15 13.92 -36.89
C GLN A 359 -13.29 13.43 -35.45
N PRO A 360 -13.83 14.28 -34.55
CA PRO A 360 -14.16 13.82 -33.20
C PRO A 360 -15.28 12.77 -33.26
N ASN A 361 -15.20 11.76 -32.37
CA ASN A 361 -16.22 10.71 -32.28
C ASN A 361 -17.52 11.18 -31.58
N GLY A 362 -17.53 12.38 -31.02
CA GLY A 362 -18.68 12.96 -30.33
C GLY A 362 -18.95 12.40 -28.94
N ARG A 363 -18.09 11.49 -28.43
CA ARG A 363 -18.19 10.86 -27.11
C ARG A 363 -16.96 11.08 -26.25
N HIS A 364 -15.97 11.85 -26.70
CA HIS A 364 -14.77 12.15 -25.93
C HIS A 364 -15.12 12.83 -24.62
N GLY A 365 -14.77 12.19 -23.47
CA GLY A 365 -15.15 12.69 -22.13
C GLY A 365 -14.38 13.91 -21.69
N ALA A 366 -13.11 14.03 -22.08
CA ALA A 366 -12.24 15.14 -21.67
C ALA A 366 -12.39 16.40 -22.53
N ASN A 367 -13.55 16.63 -23.15
CA ASN A 367 -13.81 17.86 -23.91
C ASN A 367 -14.09 19.07 -23.01
N ASN A 368 -13.87 20.28 -23.53
CA ASN A 368 -13.99 21.56 -22.81
C ASN A 368 -15.33 21.74 -22.09
N ASP A 369 -16.45 21.40 -22.73
CA ASP A 369 -17.77 21.63 -22.16
C ASP A 369 -18.08 20.65 -21.00
N ASN A 370 -17.76 19.38 -21.17
CA ASN A 370 -17.94 18.39 -20.13
C ASN A 370 -17.06 18.68 -18.92
N VAL A 371 -15.79 19.02 -19.13
CA VAL A 371 -14.86 19.38 -18.05
C VAL A 371 -15.36 20.60 -17.27
N LYS A 372 -15.86 21.65 -17.95
CA LYS A 372 -16.46 22.81 -17.26
C LYS A 372 -17.68 22.43 -16.44
N ARG A 373 -18.55 21.54 -16.93
CA ARG A 373 -19.70 21.00 -16.18
C ARG A 373 -19.28 20.34 -14.88
N TYR A 374 -18.21 19.52 -14.92
CA TYR A 374 -17.65 18.89 -13.72
C TYR A 374 -17.01 19.93 -12.78
N ILE A 375 -16.25 20.89 -13.30
CA ILE A 375 -15.65 21.97 -12.49
C ILE A 375 -16.75 22.74 -11.73
N ASP A 376 -17.84 23.13 -12.41
CA ASP A 376 -18.94 23.87 -11.79
C ASP A 376 -19.60 23.08 -10.67
N PHE A 377 -19.87 21.79 -10.88
CA PHE A 377 -20.47 20.93 -9.86
C PHE A 377 -19.51 20.69 -8.69
N ALA A 378 -18.26 20.37 -8.95
CA ALA A 378 -17.25 20.09 -7.93
C ALA A 378 -16.99 21.33 -7.07
N ALA A 379 -16.81 22.51 -7.68
CA ALA A 379 -16.62 23.77 -6.97
C ALA A 379 -17.83 24.16 -6.10
N ALA A 380 -19.06 24.01 -6.64
CA ALA A 380 -20.28 24.31 -5.90
C ALA A 380 -20.48 23.37 -4.67
N ASN A 381 -19.85 22.20 -4.66
CA ASN A 381 -19.95 21.22 -3.59
C ASN A 381 -18.68 21.10 -2.70
N GLY A 382 -17.70 22.02 -2.87
CA GLY A 382 -16.54 22.15 -1.99
C GLY A 382 -15.47 21.08 -2.20
N PHE A 383 -15.32 20.59 -3.43
CA PHE A 383 -14.20 19.71 -3.80
C PHE A 383 -12.96 20.52 -4.16
N ASP A 384 -11.80 19.96 -3.84
CA ASP A 384 -10.51 20.64 -4.02
C ASP A 384 -9.98 20.50 -5.44
N GLN A 385 -10.23 19.34 -6.06
CA GLN A 385 -9.64 18.99 -7.35
C GLN A 385 -10.61 18.24 -8.28
N LEU A 386 -10.28 18.27 -9.57
CA LEU A 386 -10.93 17.47 -10.61
C LEU A 386 -9.88 16.71 -11.43
N LEU A 387 -9.92 15.37 -11.38
CA LEU A 387 -9.16 14.50 -12.27
C LEU A 387 -9.76 14.51 -13.67
N ILE A 388 -8.91 14.53 -14.69
CA ILE A 388 -9.36 14.42 -16.08
C ILE A 388 -8.53 13.35 -16.77
N GLU A 389 -9.14 12.21 -17.04
CA GLU A 389 -8.55 11.16 -17.89
C GLU A 389 -8.88 11.40 -19.35
N GLY A 390 -8.04 10.95 -20.26
CA GLY A 390 -8.25 11.11 -21.69
C GLY A 390 -7.93 12.52 -22.24
N TRP A 391 -7.23 13.38 -21.49
CA TRP A 391 -6.97 14.77 -21.87
C TRP A 391 -5.95 14.94 -23.00
N ASN A 392 -5.00 13.99 -23.13
CA ASN A 392 -3.86 14.04 -24.05
C ASN A 392 -4.00 13.08 -25.21
N GLU A 393 -3.31 13.36 -26.32
CA GLU A 393 -3.27 12.53 -27.52
C GLU A 393 -2.72 11.12 -27.23
N GLY A 394 -3.25 10.08 -27.92
CA GLY A 394 -2.71 8.72 -27.91
C GLY A 394 -3.68 7.61 -27.50
N TRP A 395 -4.87 7.93 -27.00
CA TRP A 395 -5.80 6.94 -26.45
C TRP A 395 -6.50 6.05 -27.49
N GLU A 396 -6.32 6.28 -28.78
CA GLU A 396 -6.96 5.50 -29.84
C GLU A 396 -6.42 4.05 -29.93
N ASP A 397 -5.15 3.85 -29.59
CA ASP A 397 -4.55 2.51 -29.65
C ASP A 397 -3.59 2.21 -28.46
N TRP A 398 -3.88 2.75 -27.27
CA TRP A 398 -3.05 2.61 -26.08
C TRP A 398 -3.09 1.23 -25.44
N PHE A 399 -4.25 0.56 -25.49
CA PHE A 399 -4.49 -0.67 -24.73
C PHE A 399 -4.05 -1.91 -25.51
N GLY A 400 -3.29 -2.80 -24.86
CA GLY A 400 -2.92 -4.11 -25.38
C GLY A 400 -1.90 -4.14 -26.51
N ASN A 401 -1.42 -3.00 -26.99
CA ASN A 401 -0.52 -2.91 -28.14
C ASN A 401 0.96 -3.00 -27.77
N SER A 402 1.31 -2.90 -26.49
CA SER A 402 2.69 -2.96 -25.95
C SER A 402 3.65 -2.04 -26.74
N LYS A 403 3.23 -0.81 -26.98
CA LYS A 403 4.00 0.21 -27.70
C LYS A 403 4.91 0.97 -26.75
N ASP A 404 6.15 1.22 -27.17
CA ASP A 404 7.10 2.03 -26.39
C ASP A 404 6.72 3.52 -26.36
N TYR A 405 6.10 4.04 -27.41
CA TYR A 405 5.77 5.46 -27.54
C TYR A 405 4.29 5.67 -27.82
N VAL A 406 3.46 5.69 -26.75
CA VAL A 406 2.02 5.93 -26.87
C VAL A 406 1.69 7.38 -26.50
N PHE A 407 2.22 7.90 -25.39
CA PHE A 407 1.93 9.22 -24.84
C PHE A 407 3.20 10.08 -24.73
N ASP A 408 3.05 11.40 -24.91
CA ASP A 408 4.10 12.39 -24.64
C ASP A 408 3.88 13.18 -23.35
N PHE A 409 2.69 13.06 -22.75
CA PHE A 409 2.28 13.70 -21.50
C PHE A 409 2.29 15.25 -21.52
N VAL A 410 2.32 15.85 -22.69
CA VAL A 410 2.35 17.33 -22.86
C VAL A 410 1.40 17.85 -23.94
N THR A 411 0.93 16.99 -24.85
CA THR A 411 0.08 17.41 -25.98
C THR A 411 -1.38 17.09 -25.71
N PRO A 412 -2.25 18.10 -25.48
CA PRO A 412 -3.67 17.88 -25.30
C PRO A 412 -4.37 17.59 -26.62
N TYR A 413 -5.52 16.90 -26.56
CA TYR A 413 -6.43 16.80 -27.70
C TYR A 413 -6.95 18.14 -28.17
N PRO A 414 -7.41 18.29 -29.42
CA PRO A 414 -7.88 19.61 -29.99
C PRO A 414 -9.05 20.23 -29.25
N ASP A 415 -9.89 19.42 -28.59
CA ASP A 415 -11.06 19.84 -27.82
C ASP A 415 -10.81 20.03 -26.33
N PHE A 416 -9.54 19.93 -25.88
CA PHE A 416 -9.09 20.14 -24.51
C PHE A 416 -8.15 21.35 -24.41
N ASP A 417 -8.68 22.52 -24.12
CA ASP A 417 -7.87 23.73 -23.88
C ASP A 417 -7.33 23.74 -22.45
N ILE A 418 -6.13 23.17 -22.28
CA ILE A 418 -5.47 23.02 -20.96
C ILE A 418 -5.34 24.39 -20.23
N LYS A 419 -5.04 25.45 -20.93
CA LYS A 419 -4.88 26.77 -20.30
C LYS A 419 -6.22 27.33 -19.83
N MET A 420 -7.22 27.37 -20.72
CA MET A 420 -8.54 27.89 -20.40
C MET A 420 -9.19 27.11 -19.26
N LEU A 421 -9.09 25.78 -19.25
CA LEU A 421 -9.69 24.92 -18.22
C LEU A 421 -9.00 25.10 -16.85
N ASN A 422 -7.67 25.25 -16.81
CA ASN A 422 -6.99 25.54 -15.56
C ASN A 422 -7.33 26.93 -15.02
N ASP A 423 -7.32 27.98 -15.89
CA ASP A 423 -7.75 29.33 -15.50
C ASP A 423 -9.19 29.32 -14.96
N TYR A 424 -10.07 28.55 -15.59
CA TYR A 424 -11.47 28.40 -15.15
C TYR A 424 -11.58 27.74 -13.79
N ALA A 425 -10.89 26.61 -13.57
CA ALA A 425 -10.86 25.90 -12.29
C ALA A 425 -10.30 26.79 -11.17
N HIS A 426 -9.19 27.48 -11.42
CA HIS A 426 -8.60 28.42 -10.47
C HIS A 426 -9.57 29.60 -10.14
N SER A 427 -10.32 30.10 -11.10
CA SER A 427 -11.34 31.15 -10.86
C SER A 427 -12.45 30.67 -9.91
N LYS A 428 -12.68 29.37 -9.82
CA LYS A 428 -13.64 28.72 -8.89
C LYS A 428 -13.01 28.28 -7.57
N GLY A 429 -11.71 28.51 -7.36
CA GLY A 429 -10.99 28.18 -6.15
C GLY A 429 -10.53 26.68 -6.06
N MET A 430 -10.55 25.95 -7.16
CA MET A 430 -10.12 24.57 -7.25
C MET A 430 -9.00 24.36 -8.27
N ARG A 431 -8.43 23.16 -8.34
CA ARG A 431 -7.38 22.79 -9.30
C ARG A 431 -7.81 21.60 -10.14
N LEU A 432 -7.17 21.42 -11.29
CA LEU A 432 -7.23 20.17 -12.01
C LEU A 432 -6.15 19.21 -11.47
N MET A 433 -6.46 17.92 -11.47
CA MET A 433 -5.52 16.83 -11.22
C MET A 433 -5.11 16.25 -12.56
N MET A 434 -3.81 16.09 -12.76
CA MET A 434 -3.23 15.53 -13.97
C MET A 434 -3.43 14.01 -14.02
N HIS A 435 -3.55 13.46 -15.22
CA HIS A 435 -3.52 12.02 -15.47
C HIS A 435 -2.37 11.67 -16.41
N HIS A 436 -1.53 10.71 -16.02
CA HIS A 436 -0.47 10.15 -16.81
C HIS A 436 -0.66 8.64 -16.92
N GLU A 437 -1.45 8.16 -17.90
CA GLU A 437 -1.42 6.75 -18.27
C GLU A 437 -0.15 6.46 -19.08
N THR A 438 0.61 5.44 -18.68
CA THR A 438 1.89 5.11 -19.32
C THR A 438 1.77 3.97 -20.34
N SER A 439 0.64 3.24 -20.37
CA SER A 439 0.50 1.98 -21.08
C SER A 439 1.64 1.00 -20.77
N SER A 440 2.07 1.01 -19.50
CA SER A 440 3.21 0.27 -18.93
C SER A 440 4.57 0.55 -19.58
N SER A 441 4.68 1.57 -20.46
CA SER A 441 5.97 1.99 -20.99
C SER A 441 6.70 2.93 -20.02
N ALA A 442 7.23 2.36 -18.93
CA ALA A 442 7.99 3.10 -17.94
C ALA A 442 9.18 3.84 -18.55
N ARG A 443 9.86 3.22 -19.53
CA ARG A 443 10.96 3.83 -20.28
C ARG A 443 10.53 5.07 -21.04
N ASN A 444 9.36 5.07 -21.67
CA ASN A 444 8.81 6.25 -22.35
C ASN A 444 8.43 7.34 -21.32
N TYR A 445 7.83 6.94 -20.22
CA TYR A 445 7.43 7.86 -19.16
C TYR A 445 8.64 8.60 -18.58
N GLU A 446 9.72 7.90 -18.24
CA GLU A 446 10.95 8.53 -17.72
C GLU A 446 11.55 9.56 -18.68
N ARG A 447 11.49 9.33 -20.01
CA ARG A 447 11.98 10.27 -21.02
C ARG A 447 11.21 11.59 -21.06
N HIS A 448 9.92 11.55 -20.73
CA HIS A 448 9.01 12.70 -20.84
C HIS A 448 8.68 13.32 -19.48
N LEU A 449 8.99 12.66 -18.38
CA LEU A 449 8.51 13.00 -17.05
C LEU A 449 8.90 14.40 -16.59
N GLU A 450 10.13 14.83 -16.87
CA GLU A 450 10.59 16.18 -16.53
C GLU A 450 9.77 17.25 -17.29
N ALA A 451 9.53 17.07 -18.60
CA ALA A 451 8.73 17.98 -19.40
C ALA A 451 7.26 17.98 -18.94
N ALA A 452 6.73 16.82 -18.58
CA ALA A 452 5.37 16.68 -18.07
C ALA A 452 5.19 17.43 -16.74
N TYR A 453 6.13 17.30 -15.80
CA TYR A 453 6.05 18.02 -14.52
C TYR A 453 6.27 19.53 -14.68
N GLN A 454 7.11 19.96 -15.62
CA GLN A 454 7.22 21.37 -15.98
C GLN A 454 5.92 21.94 -16.58
N LEU A 455 5.22 21.15 -17.42
CA LEU A 455 3.89 21.52 -17.93
C LEU A 455 2.88 21.67 -16.78
N MET A 456 2.89 20.73 -15.85
CA MET A 456 2.03 20.77 -14.66
C MET A 456 2.27 22.05 -13.85
N ASN A 457 3.52 22.37 -13.55
CA ASN A 457 3.86 23.58 -12.83
C ASN A 457 3.45 24.85 -13.58
N LYS A 458 3.61 24.86 -14.90
CA LYS A 458 3.22 26.00 -15.76
C LYS A 458 1.72 26.31 -15.65
N TYR A 459 0.87 25.29 -15.54
CA TYR A 459 -0.59 25.46 -15.49
C TYR A 459 -1.17 25.33 -14.06
N GLY A 460 -0.32 25.14 -13.05
CA GLY A 460 -0.70 25.14 -11.64
C GLY A 460 -1.30 23.85 -11.12
N TYR A 461 -1.05 22.72 -11.79
CA TYR A 461 -1.31 21.39 -11.22
C TYR A 461 -0.36 21.12 -10.05
N ASN A 462 -0.86 20.43 -9.02
CA ASN A 462 -0.05 20.01 -7.88
C ASN A 462 -0.26 18.54 -7.50
N SER A 463 -0.95 17.79 -8.32
CA SER A 463 -1.19 16.36 -8.15
C SER A 463 -1.34 15.67 -9.49
N VAL A 464 -0.93 14.39 -9.52
CA VAL A 464 -1.02 13.53 -10.71
C VAL A 464 -1.46 12.13 -10.30
N LYS A 465 -2.38 11.53 -11.07
CA LYS A 465 -2.64 10.10 -11.11
C LYS A 465 -1.76 9.49 -12.21
N SER A 466 -0.90 8.52 -11.88
CA SER A 466 -0.14 7.75 -12.87
C SER A 466 -0.68 6.34 -12.97
N GLY A 467 -0.76 5.78 -14.19
CA GLY A 467 -1.22 4.43 -14.47
C GLY A 467 -0.18 3.62 -15.25
N TYR A 468 -0.22 2.29 -15.08
CA TYR A 468 0.71 1.34 -15.72
C TYR A 468 -0.03 0.11 -16.24
N VAL A 469 -1.07 0.35 -17.05
CA VAL A 469 -1.91 -0.72 -17.61
C VAL A 469 -1.17 -1.50 -18.70
N GLY A 470 -1.03 -2.81 -18.53
CA GLY A 470 -0.39 -3.72 -19.51
C GLY A 470 0.98 -4.25 -19.09
N ASN A 471 1.66 -4.92 -20.01
CA ASN A 471 2.98 -5.50 -19.74
C ASN A 471 4.09 -4.44 -19.77
N ILE A 472 4.99 -4.49 -18.81
CA ILE A 472 6.07 -3.52 -18.64
C ILE A 472 6.97 -3.44 -19.87
N ILE A 473 7.33 -2.23 -20.23
CA ILE A 473 8.43 -1.92 -21.16
C ILE A 473 9.51 -1.15 -20.38
N PRO A 474 10.73 -1.72 -20.24
CA PRO A 474 11.39 -2.77 -21.06
C PRO A 474 10.76 -4.16 -20.89
N ARG A 475 10.70 -4.90 -22.01
CA ARG A 475 10.08 -6.23 -22.06
C ARG A 475 10.82 -7.25 -21.19
N GLY A 476 10.06 -8.06 -20.47
CA GLY A 476 10.54 -9.08 -19.53
C GLY A 476 10.71 -8.56 -18.11
N GLU A 477 10.58 -7.24 -17.89
CA GLU A 477 10.43 -6.70 -16.55
C GLU A 477 8.99 -6.86 -16.05
N HIS A 478 8.84 -6.96 -14.75
CA HIS A 478 7.55 -7.10 -14.06
C HIS A 478 7.26 -5.85 -13.22
N HIS A 479 5.97 -5.56 -12.97
CA HIS A 479 5.52 -4.42 -12.16
C HIS A 479 6.16 -4.38 -10.77
N TYR A 480 6.54 -5.53 -10.22
CA TYR A 480 7.05 -5.66 -8.84
C TYR A 480 8.52 -6.08 -8.79
N GLY A 481 9.24 -6.10 -9.92
CA GLY A 481 10.68 -6.29 -9.97
C GLY A 481 11.47 -5.10 -9.42
N GLN A 482 12.75 -5.31 -9.07
CA GLN A 482 13.61 -4.24 -8.53
C GLN A 482 13.69 -3.03 -9.48
N TRP A 483 13.73 -3.26 -10.79
CA TRP A 483 13.80 -2.19 -11.79
C TRP A 483 12.58 -1.25 -11.70
N MET A 484 11.37 -1.82 -11.60
CA MET A 484 10.13 -1.05 -11.49
C MET A 484 9.98 -0.39 -10.11
N VAL A 485 10.40 -1.06 -9.03
CA VAL A 485 10.45 -0.43 -7.69
C VAL A 485 11.33 0.82 -7.72
N ASN A 486 12.48 0.76 -8.40
CA ASN A 486 13.36 1.92 -8.57
C ASN A 486 12.75 2.99 -9.48
N HIS A 487 12.00 2.59 -10.52
CA HIS A 487 11.24 3.51 -11.36
C HIS A 487 10.17 4.28 -10.56
N TYR A 488 9.36 3.59 -9.75
CA TYR A 488 8.35 4.24 -8.91
C TYR A 488 9.00 5.22 -7.91
N GLN A 489 10.12 4.83 -7.31
CA GLN A 489 10.87 5.70 -6.41
C GLN A 489 11.41 6.94 -7.13
N TYR A 490 11.96 6.79 -8.34
CA TYR A 490 12.43 7.90 -9.17
C TYR A 490 11.30 8.89 -9.49
N CYS A 491 10.14 8.38 -9.93
CA CYS A 491 8.97 9.22 -10.22
C CYS A 491 8.51 10.00 -8.98
N LEU A 492 8.50 9.33 -7.83
CA LEU A 492 8.08 9.91 -6.56
C LEU A 492 9.02 11.02 -6.08
N GLU A 493 10.34 10.79 -6.17
CA GLU A 493 11.35 11.78 -5.79
C GLU A 493 11.36 12.98 -6.73
N LEU A 494 11.18 12.75 -8.04
CA LEU A 494 11.09 13.83 -9.01
C LEU A 494 9.80 14.64 -8.81
N ALA A 495 8.66 13.99 -8.53
CA ALA A 495 7.41 14.67 -8.17
C ALA A 495 7.59 15.57 -6.95
N ALA A 496 8.30 15.09 -5.91
CA ALA A 496 8.59 15.89 -4.71
C ALA A 496 9.39 17.16 -5.05
N LYS A 497 10.39 17.09 -5.94
CA LYS A 497 11.19 18.26 -6.41
C LYS A 497 10.32 19.29 -7.13
N HIS A 498 9.28 18.85 -7.81
CA HIS A 498 8.32 19.71 -8.51
C HIS A 498 7.12 20.13 -7.65
N HIS A 499 7.07 19.77 -6.37
CA HIS A 499 5.95 19.98 -5.46
C HIS A 499 4.65 19.36 -5.97
N ILE A 500 4.73 18.13 -6.49
CA ILE A 500 3.62 17.36 -7.02
C ILE A 500 3.31 16.18 -6.11
N MET A 501 2.04 16.02 -5.74
CA MET A 501 1.51 14.86 -5.04
C MET A 501 1.20 13.75 -6.05
N LEU A 502 1.61 12.51 -5.73
CA LEU A 502 1.50 11.36 -6.61
C LEU A 502 0.43 10.38 -6.09
N ASN A 503 -0.48 9.99 -6.98
CA ASN A 503 -1.40 8.87 -6.83
C ASN A 503 -1.03 7.78 -7.85
N ALA A 504 -0.49 6.65 -7.41
CA ALA A 504 0.05 5.61 -8.30
C ALA A 504 -0.93 4.43 -8.42
N HIS A 505 -1.41 4.16 -9.65
CA HIS A 505 -2.24 3.01 -10.00
C HIS A 505 -1.40 1.92 -10.64
N GLU A 506 -1.82 0.65 -10.55
CA GLU A 506 -1.13 -0.57 -10.99
C GLU A 506 0.32 -0.72 -10.45
N ALA A 507 0.79 0.22 -9.66
CA ALA A 507 2.12 0.20 -9.06
C ALA A 507 2.24 -0.89 -7.98
N VAL A 508 3.48 -1.15 -7.53
CA VAL A 508 3.71 -2.06 -6.41
C VAL A 508 2.92 -1.64 -5.17
N ARG A 509 2.42 -2.62 -4.42
CA ARG A 509 1.66 -2.39 -3.19
C ARG A 509 2.45 -1.52 -2.20
N PRO A 510 1.77 -0.71 -1.38
CA PRO A 510 2.44 0.18 -0.43
C PRO A 510 3.09 -0.61 0.71
N THR A 511 4.23 -0.11 1.13
CA THR A 511 5.08 -0.66 2.20
C THR A 511 5.46 0.39 3.24
N GLY A 512 4.63 1.44 3.39
CA GLY A 512 4.83 2.51 4.37
C GLY A 512 5.68 3.68 3.87
N LEU A 513 6.06 3.71 2.59
CA LEU A 513 6.89 4.78 2.01
C LEU A 513 6.27 6.18 2.13
N CYS A 514 4.97 6.28 2.32
CA CYS A 514 4.28 7.54 2.58
C CYS A 514 4.72 8.24 3.87
N ARG A 515 5.37 7.54 4.82
CA ARG A 515 6.06 8.18 5.96
C ARG A 515 7.29 8.95 5.49
N THR A 516 8.10 8.35 4.63
CA THR A 516 9.35 8.92 4.12
C THR A 516 9.09 9.96 3.03
N TRP A 517 8.12 9.69 2.18
CA TRP A 517 7.72 10.51 1.05
C TRP A 517 6.21 10.80 1.09
N PRO A 518 5.76 11.74 1.92
CA PRO A 518 4.33 12.03 2.08
C PRO A 518 3.66 12.65 0.84
N ASN A 519 4.41 12.94 -0.21
CA ASN A 519 3.85 13.25 -1.52
C ASN A 519 3.31 12.01 -2.27
N LEU A 520 3.59 10.78 -1.83
CA LEU A 520 2.85 9.59 -2.21
C LEU A 520 1.50 9.61 -1.48
N ILE A 521 0.56 10.34 -2.04
CA ILE A 521 -0.73 10.65 -1.39
C ILE A 521 -1.79 9.59 -1.65
N GLY A 522 -1.64 8.83 -2.72
CA GLY A 522 -2.56 7.75 -3.11
C GLY A 522 -1.83 6.61 -3.80
N ASN A 523 -2.42 5.44 -3.74
CA ASN A 523 -2.00 4.25 -4.47
C ASN A 523 -3.21 3.32 -4.57
N GLU A 524 -3.38 2.62 -5.71
CA GLU A 524 -4.48 1.66 -5.88
C GLU A 524 -4.08 0.25 -5.41
N SER A 525 -3.26 -0.46 -6.18
CA SER A 525 -2.69 -1.79 -5.91
C SER A 525 -3.65 -2.81 -5.28
N ALA A 526 -4.90 -2.84 -5.73
CA ALA A 526 -5.95 -3.84 -5.45
C ALA A 526 -7.17 -3.51 -6.31
N LEU A 527 -8.15 -4.41 -6.39
CA LEU A 527 -9.43 -4.11 -7.05
C LEU A 527 -10.08 -2.87 -6.43
N GLY A 528 -10.20 -1.79 -7.20
CA GLY A 528 -10.96 -0.59 -6.88
C GLY A 528 -12.40 -0.66 -7.38
N THR A 529 -13.11 0.48 -7.29
CA THR A 529 -14.51 0.59 -7.75
C THR A 529 -14.67 0.27 -9.23
N GLU A 530 -13.66 0.52 -10.08
CA GLU A 530 -13.75 0.27 -11.53
C GLU A 530 -14.10 -1.17 -11.86
N TYR A 531 -13.63 -2.14 -11.05
CA TYR A 531 -13.93 -3.55 -11.27
C TYR A 531 -15.41 -3.89 -11.10
N GLN A 532 -16.20 -3.05 -10.44
CA GLN A 532 -17.66 -3.17 -10.44
C GLN A 532 -18.26 -3.02 -11.86
N ALA A 533 -17.58 -2.28 -12.74
CA ALA A 533 -18.01 -2.12 -14.13
C ALA A 533 -17.51 -3.24 -15.07
N PHE A 534 -16.67 -4.15 -14.60
CA PHE A 534 -16.13 -5.25 -15.41
C PHE A 534 -16.67 -6.61 -14.97
N ALA A 535 -16.30 -7.06 -13.78
CA ALA A 535 -16.71 -8.37 -13.25
C ALA A 535 -17.52 -8.29 -11.94
N GLY A 536 -17.51 -7.13 -11.30
CA GLY A 536 -18.00 -6.93 -9.94
C GLY A 536 -17.05 -7.49 -8.88
N THR A 537 -17.13 -6.94 -7.67
CA THR A 537 -16.48 -7.50 -6.48
C THR A 537 -17.54 -7.77 -5.42
N GLN A 538 -17.43 -8.89 -4.70
CA GLN A 538 -18.36 -9.21 -3.64
C GLN A 538 -18.23 -8.23 -2.46
N PRO A 539 -19.29 -7.97 -1.69
CA PRO A 539 -19.25 -6.98 -0.59
C PRO A 539 -18.16 -7.22 0.45
N GLY A 540 -17.76 -8.48 0.67
CA GLY A 540 -16.65 -8.83 1.58
C GLY A 540 -15.31 -8.19 1.19
N HIS A 541 -15.14 -7.79 -0.08
CA HIS A 541 -13.92 -7.16 -0.55
C HIS A 541 -13.63 -5.85 0.20
N THR A 542 -14.60 -4.96 0.38
CA THR A 542 -14.38 -3.70 1.12
C THR A 542 -14.18 -3.91 2.63
N ALA A 543 -14.63 -5.05 3.17
CA ALA A 543 -14.44 -5.44 4.57
C ALA A 543 -13.11 -6.18 4.83
N ILE A 544 -12.38 -6.64 3.78
CA ILE A 544 -11.05 -7.26 3.93
C ILE A 544 -9.90 -6.30 3.64
N LEU A 545 -10.08 -5.31 2.78
CA LEU A 545 -9.04 -4.35 2.40
C LEU A 545 -8.36 -3.67 3.61
N PRO A 546 -9.05 -3.28 4.70
CA PRO A 546 -8.42 -2.71 5.89
C PRO A 546 -7.40 -3.64 6.57
N PHE A 547 -7.59 -4.95 6.46
CA PHE A 547 -6.71 -5.98 7.06
C PHE A 547 -5.55 -6.39 6.15
N THR A 548 -5.59 -6.02 4.89
CA THR A 548 -4.64 -6.46 3.86
C THR A 548 -4.03 -5.28 3.15
N ARG A 549 -4.64 -4.79 2.07
CA ARG A 549 -4.13 -3.74 1.21
C ARG A 549 -3.78 -2.43 1.95
N LEU A 550 -4.56 -2.04 2.95
CA LEU A 550 -4.34 -0.79 3.70
C LEU A 550 -3.23 -0.87 4.76
N GLN A 551 -2.65 -2.05 5.01
CA GLN A 551 -1.60 -2.21 6.02
C GLN A 551 -0.31 -1.44 5.68
N GLY A 552 -0.03 -1.22 4.41
CA GLY A 552 1.16 -0.49 3.95
C GLY A 552 0.95 0.98 3.63
N GLY A 553 -0.30 1.48 3.64
CA GLY A 553 -0.60 2.87 3.31
C GLY A 553 -1.99 3.07 2.70
N PRO A 554 -2.35 4.33 2.41
CA PRO A 554 -3.68 4.70 1.92
C PRO A 554 -4.01 4.07 0.57
N MET A 555 -5.30 3.92 0.28
CA MET A 555 -5.78 3.39 -0.99
C MET A 555 -6.69 4.39 -1.70
N ASP A 556 -6.44 4.62 -2.99
CA ASP A 556 -7.37 5.28 -3.89
C ASP A 556 -8.39 4.24 -4.40
N TYR A 557 -9.41 3.97 -3.56
CA TYR A 557 -10.47 2.99 -3.85
C TYR A 557 -11.53 3.54 -4.82
N THR A 558 -11.62 4.85 -4.99
CA THR A 558 -12.61 5.58 -5.80
C THR A 558 -14.07 5.32 -5.36
N PRO A 559 -14.43 5.58 -4.08
CA PRO A 559 -15.77 5.32 -3.56
C PRO A 559 -16.81 6.37 -4.00
N GLY A 560 -18.08 6.13 -3.62
CA GLY A 560 -19.13 7.13 -3.71
C GLY A 560 -20.08 6.94 -4.88
N ILE A 561 -20.16 5.77 -5.48
CA ILE A 561 -21.14 5.49 -6.53
C ILE A 561 -22.55 5.39 -5.93
N PHE A 562 -23.49 6.16 -6.46
CA PHE A 562 -24.89 6.17 -6.07
C PHE A 562 -25.81 5.56 -7.12
N GLU A 563 -25.39 5.63 -8.41
CA GLU A 563 -26.09 4.87 -9.46
C GLU A 563 -25.47 3.47 -9.57
N MET A 564 -26.17 2.51 -8.99
CA MET A 564 -25.69 1.14 -8.86
C MET A 564 -25.94 0.28 -10.09
N ASP A 565 -26.90 0.64 -10.94
CA ASP A 565 -27.23 -0.09 -12.16
C ASP A 565 -26.44 0.46 -13.35
N LEU A 566 -25.48 -0.30 -13.81
CA LEU A 566 -24.57 0.13 -14.87
C LEU A 566 -25.22 0.15 -16.27
N ALA A 567 -26.34 -0.54 -16.46
CA ALA A 567 -27.12 -0.46 -17.69
C ALA A 567 -27.66 0.97 -17.94
N THR A 568 -27.71 1.83 -16.92
CA THR A 568 -28.09 3.25 -17.05
C THR A 568 -27.04 4.07 -17.78
N PHE A 569 -25.78 3.63 -17.80
CA PHE A 569 -24.68 4.31 -18.48
C PHE A 569 -24.47 3.80 -19.91
N SER A 570 -24.51 2.47 -20.07
CA SER A 570 -24.38 1.81 -21.38
C SER A 570 -25.25 0.54 -21.41
N PRO A 571 -26.06 0.36 -22.47
CA PRO A 571 -26.91 -0.85 -22.60
C PRO A 571 -26.12 -2.18 -22.68
N GLU A 572 -24.82 -2.09 -22.94
CA GLU A 572 -23.94 -3.27 -23.02
C GLU A 572 -23.43 -3.72 -21.62
N LYS A 573 -23.67 -2.91 -20.58
CA LYS A 573 -23.28 -3.21 -19.21
C LYS A 573 -24.46 -3.86 -18.48
N ASP A 574 -24.26 -5.08 -18.03
CA ASP A 574 -25.25 -5.87 -17.26
C ASP A 574 -24.84 -6.08 -15.79
N THR A 575 -23.80 -5.39 -15.36
CA THR A 575 -23.24 -5.47 -13.99
C THR A 575 -23.87 -4.40 -13.08
N HIS A 576 -23.71 -4.60 -11.77
CA HIS A 576 -24.14 -3.67 -10.72
C HIS A 576 -23.02 -3.41 -9.75
N VAL A 577 -22.98 -2.20 -9.17
CA VAL A 577 -22.15 -1.92 -8.01
C VAL A 577 -22.74 -2.66 -6.80
N LEU A 578 -22.04 -3.69 -6.31
CA LEU A 578 -22.53 -4.57 -5.25
C LEU A 578 -22.35 -3.94 -3.85
N SER A 579 -23.07 -2.86 -3.60
CA SER A 579 -23.06 -2.09 -2.36
C SER A 579 -24.41 -1.39 -2.16
N THR A 580 -24.61 -0.70 -1.03
CA THR A 580 -25.71 0.24 -0.82
C THR A 580 -25.18 1.69 -0.81
N ILE A 581 -26.08 2.70 -0.93
CA ILE A 581 -25.67 4.11 -0.75
C ILE A 581 -24.97 4.29 0.62
N CYS A 582 -25.52 3.74 1.70
CA CYS A 582 -24.90 3.87 3.02
C CYS A 582 -23.57 3.11 3.13
N GLY A 583 -23.41 1.97 2.45
CA GLY A 583 -22.12 1.30 2.28
C GLY A 583 -21.10 2.20 1.58
N GLN A 584 -21.50 2.85 0.47
CA GLN A 584 -20.63 3.78 -0.25
C GLN A 584 -20.21 5.00 0.61
N LEU A 585 -21.14 5.55 1.40
CA LEU A 585 -20.80 6.63 2.35
C LEU A 585 -19.81 6.17 3.42
N ALA A 586 -19.96 4.94 3.93
CA ALA A 586 -19.12 4.39 4.97
C ALA A 586 -17.66 4.21 4.52
N LEU A 587 -17.42 3.96 3.22
CA LEU A 587 -16.08 3.77 2.66
C LEU A 587 -15.17 4.98 2.87
N TYR A 588 -15.71 6.20 2.93
CA TYR A 588 -14.93 7.40 3.23
C TYR A 588 -14.29 7.40 4.63
N VAL A 589 -14.76 6.54 5.52
CA VAL A 589 -14.23 6.38 6.88
C VAL A 589 -13.47 5.07 7.03
N THR A 590 -13.96 3.98 6.45
CA THR A 590 -13.40 2.63 6.64
C THR A 590 -12.19 2.36 5.75
N LEU A 591 -12.14 2.92 4.54
CA LEU A 591 -10.99 2.86 3.64
C LEU A 591 -10.24 4.20 3.69
N TYR A 592 -9.16 4.23 4.47
CA TYR A 592 -8.40 5.46 4.65
C TYR A 592 -7.68 5.87 3.36
N SER A 593 -7.87 7.12 2.98
CA SER A 593 -7.06 7.83 1.99
C SER A 593 -7.04 9.33 2.28
N PRO A 594 -5.88 10.01 2.20
CA PRO A 594 -5.82 11.46 2.21
C PRO A 594 -6.23 12.05 0.85
N LEU A 595 -6.45 11.20 -0.14
CA LEU A 595 -6.94 11.53 -1.48
C LEU A 595 -8.22 10.73 -1.71
N GLN A 596 -9.41 11.35 -1.48
CA GLN A 596 -10.69 10.67 -1.57
C GLN A 596 -11.51 11.18 -2.75
N MET A 597 -11.94 10.27 -3.61
CA MET A 597 -12.77 10.57 -4.78
C MET A 597 -14.26 10.55 -4.42
N ALA A 598 -15.03 11.47 -5.02
CA ALA A 598 -16.44 11.30 -5.25
C ALA A 598 -16.61 10.84 -6.70
N ALA A 599 -16.72 9.52 -6.88
CA ALA A 599 -16.46 8.88 -8.17
C ALA A 599 -17.61 8.94 -9.16
N ASP A 600 -18.85 9.15 -8.70
CA ASP A 600 -20.04 9.16 -9.56
C ASP A 600 -20.21 10.48 -10.34
N LEU A 601 -21.12 10.47 -11.30
CA LEU A 601 -21.41 11.60 -12.16
C LEU A 601 -22.21 12.70 -11.42
N PRO A 602 -22.05 13.97 -11.77
CA PRO A 602 -22.81 15.09 -11.19
C PRO A 602 -24.32 14.89 -11.17
N GLU A 603 -24.90 14.37 -12.25
CA GLU A 603 -26.34 14.12 -12.38
C GLU A 603 -26.84 13.01 -11.43
N ASN A 604 -26.02 12.03 -11.10
CA ASN A 604 -26.39 10.98 -10.17
C ASN A 604 -26.40 11.49 -8.74
N TYR A 605 -25.39 12.29 -8.35
CA TYR A 605 -25.40 12.97 -7.04
C TYR A 605 -26.56 13.93 -6.88
N ALA A 606 -26.95 14.65 -7.94
CA ALA A 606 -28.08 15.58 -7.91
C ALA A 606 -29.41 14.91 -7.52
N ARG A 607 -29.54 13.59 -7.70
CA ARG A 607 -30.73 12.82 -7.27
C ARG A 607 -30.76 12.51 -5.77
N PHE A 608 -29.61 12.60 -5.08
CA PHE A 608 -29.42 12.16 -3.69
C PHE A 608 -28.61 13.17 -2.88
N MET A 609 -28.88 14.48 -3.05
CA MET A 609 -28.11 15.56 -2.43
C MET A 609 -28.10 15.52 -0.90
N ASP A 610 -29.10 14.92 -0.27
CA ASP A 610 -29.19 14.71 1.18
C ASP A 610 -28.17 13.64 1.66
N ALA A 611 -28.01 12.54 0.93
CA ALA A 611 -26.96 11.54 1.20
C ALA A 611 -25.57 12.07 0.81
N PHE A 612 -25.47 12.78 -0.32
CA PHE A 612 -24.22 13.39 -0.80
C PHE A 612 -23.64 14.41 0.20
N GLN A 613 -24.49 14.96 1.08
CA GLN A 613 -24.04 15.88 2.14
C GLN A 613 -23.00 15.22 3.07
N PHE A 614 -23.05 13.91 3.29
CA PHE A 614 -22.02 13.21 4.07
C PHE A 614 -20.64 13.27 3.38
N ILE A 615 -20.59 13.02 2.05
CA ILE A 615 -19.34 13.08 1.26
C ILE A 615 -18.77 14.51 1.27
N LYS A 616 -19.62 15.53 1.23
CA LYS A 616 -19.19 16.93 1.32
C LYS A 616 -18.58 17.26 2.69
N ASP A 617 -19.14 16.70 3.75
CA ASP A 617 -18.78 17.04 5.13
C ASP A 617 -17.58 16.24 5.66
N VAL A 618 -17.42 14.96 5.25
CA VAL A 618 -16.38 14.08 5.78
C VAL A 618 -14.98 14.58 5.39
N PRO A 619 -14.05 14.74 6.36
CA PRO A 619 -12.68 15.12 6.07
C PRO A 619 -11.85 13.91 5.59
N VAL A 620 -10.62 14.17 5.19
CA VAL A 620 -9.67 13.17 4.67
C VAL A 620 -8.34 13.15 5.44
N ASP A 621 -8.24 13.90 6.52
CA ASP A 621 -7.08 13.91 7.44
C ASP A 621 -7.57 13.91 8.89
N TRP A 622 -6.98 13.06 9.73
CA TRP A 622 -7.57 12.70 10.98
C TRP A 622 -6.66 12.97 12.17
N GLN A 623 -7.24 13.43 13.26
CA GLN A 623 -6.55 13.60 14.54
C GLN A 623 -6.41 12.26 15.27
N ARG A 624 -7.46 11.42 15.22
CA ARG A 624 -7.54 10.17 15.95
C ARG A 624 -8.52 9.21 15.29
N SER A 625 -8.17 7.93 15.29
CA SER A 625 -9.04 6.82 14.87
C SER A 625 -9.37 5.89 16.03
N VAL A 626 -10.59 5.37 16.07
CA VAL A 626 -11.06 4.38 17.03
C VAL A 626 -11.72 3.24 16.27
N TYR A 627 -11.18 2.05 16.44
CA TYR A 627 -11.65 0.84 15.76
C TYR A 627 -12.64 0.14 16.70
N LEU A 628 -13.94 0.18 16.33
CA LEU A 628 -15.04 -0.16 17.22
C LEU A 628 -15.42 -1.63 17.11
N GLU A 629 -15.58 -2.13 15.88
CA GLU A 629 -15.90 -3.52 15.57
C GLU A 629 -15.12 -3.94 14.32
N ALA A 630 -14.62 -5.17 14.28
CA ALA A 630 -13.90 -5.68 13.13
C ALA A 630 -13.86 -7.20 13.11
N GLU A 631 -14.15 -7.80 11.94
CA GLU A 631 -13.85 -9.19 11.59
C GLU A 631 -13.53 -9.24 10.09
N PRO A 632 -12.38 -9.79 9.68
CA PRO A 632 -11.94 -9.80 8.29
C PRO A 632 -13.01 -10.36 7.33
N MET A 633 -13.31 -9.59 6.26
CA MET A 633 -14.28 -9.92 5.21
C MET A 633 -15.75 -9.91 5.68
N GLU A 634 -16.03 -9.76 6.97
CA GLU A 634 -17.38 -9.79 7.52
C GLU A 634 -17.92 -8.38 7.83
N TYR A 635 -17.20 -7.60 8.62
CA TYR A 635 -17.57 -6.22 8.93
C TYR A 635 -16.42 -5.40 9.50
N VAL A 636 -16.49 -4.08 9.31
CA VAL A 636 -15.56 -3.10 9.90
C VAL A 636 -16.33 -1.86 10.30
N THR A 637 -16.16 -1.41 11.55
CA THR A 637 -16.74 -0.16 12.06
C THR A 637 -15.64 0.71 12.69
N ILE A 638 -15.46 1.92 12.15
CA ILE A 638 -14.42 2.86 12.58
C ILE A 638 -15.04 4.22 12.87
N ALA A 639 -14.58 4.88 13.94
CA ALA A 639 -14.86 6.29 14.21
C ALA A 639 -13.56 7.10 14.15
N ARG A 640 -13.60 8.26 13.48
CA ARG A 640 -12.44 9.12 13.28
C ARG A 640 -12.75 10.56 13.66
N LYS A 641 -11.82 11.20 14.40
CA LYS A 641 -11.91 12.62 14.73
C LYS A 641 -11.24 13.45 13.65
N ASP A 642 -11.94 14.46 13.17
CA ASP A 642 -11.39 15.45 12.23
C ASP A 642 -10.15 16.14 12.85
N LYS A 643 -9.09 16.31 12.05
CA LYS A 643 -7.85 16.99 12.47
C LYS A 643 -8.06 18.49 12.71
N ASN A 644 -9.00 19.09 12.00
CA ASN A 644 -9.21 20.53 11.94
C ASN A 644 -10.45 21.00 12.74
N SER A 645 -11.21 20.07 13.33
CA SER A 645 -12.39 20.40 14.16
C SER A 645 -12.63 19.35 15.24
N ASP A 646 -13.64 19.60 16.10
CA ASP A 646 -14.05 18.62 17.11
C ASP A 646 -15.15 17.66 16.63
N ALA A 647 -15.40 17.61 15.32
CA ALA A 647 -16.33 16.69 14.71
C ALA A 647 -15.75 15.26 14.64
N TRP A 648 -16.64 14.28 14.75
CA TRP A 648 -16.32 12.88 14.54
C TRP A 648 -17.13 12.34 13.36
N TYR A 649 -16.55 11.39 12.67
CA TYR A 649 -17.22 10.67 11.59
C TYR A 649 -17.06 9.15 11.82
N MET A 650 -18.15 8.42 11.66
CA MET A 650 -18.16 6.97 11.85
C MET A 650 -18.69 6.31 10.60
N GLY A 651 -18.06 5.22 10.17
CA GLY A 651 -18.48 4.39 9.05
C GLY A 651 -18.46 2.92 9.43
N SER A 652 -19.42 2.17 8.90
CA SER A 652 -19.47 0.71 9.00
C SER A 652 -19.80 0.11 7.66
N VAL A 653 -19.03 -0.89 7.24
CA VAL A 653 -19.30 -1.72 6.06
C VAL A 653 -19.49 -3.17 6.46
N THR A 654 -20.33 -3.89 5.71
CA THR A 654 -20.60 -5.32 5.93
C THR A 654 -20.29 -6.13 4.67
N GLY A 655 -19.90 -7.38 4.87
CA GLY A 655 -19.75 -8.35 3.80
C GLY A 655 -21.11 -8.91 3.32
N ALA A 656 -21.11 -10.17 2.91
CA ALA A 656 -22.29 -10.83 2.32
C ALA A 656 -23.46 -11.07 3.31
N LYS A 657 -23.28 -10.79 4.59
CA LYS A 657 -24.29 -10.95 5.64
C LYS A 657 -24.62 -9.62 6.30
N PRO A 658 -25.86 -9.40 6.73
CA PRO A 658 -26.20 -8.22 7.52
C PRO A 658 -25.51 -8.24 8.89
N HIS A 659 -25.33 -7.06 9.50
CA HIS A 659 -24.71 -6.90 10.81
C HIS A 659 -25.47 -5.91 11.69
N ASP A 660 -25.68 -6.27 12.96
CA ASP A 660 -26.27 -5.43 13.97
C ASP A 660 -25.19 -4.90 14.92
N SER A 661 -24.94 -3.60 14.87
CA SER A 661 -23.92 -2.92 15.66
C SER A 661 -24.49 -2.31 16.94
N VAL A 662 -23.76 -2.46 18.06
CA VAL A 662 -24.07 -1.82 19.34
C VAL A 662 -22.90 -0.95 19.77
N ILE A 663 -22.94 0.31 19.37
CA ILE A 663 -21.80 1.23 19.49
C ILE A 663 -21.96 2.16 20.68
N LYS A 664 -21.03 2.08 21.63
CA LYS A 664 -20.86 3.06 22.71
C LYS A 664 -20.09 4.24 22.18
N LEU A 665 -20.59 5.46 22.43
CA LEU A 665 -19.93 6.69 22.01
C LEU A 665 -18.95 7.24 23.06
N ASP A 666 -18.32 6.36 23.83
CA ASP A 666 -17.41 6.71 24.93
C ASP A 666 -16.08 7.34 24.48
N PHE A 667 -15.83 7.34 23.18
CA PHE A 667 -14.73 8.08 22.57
C PHE A 667 -14.99 9.59 22.46
N LEU A 668 -16.23 10.06 22.65
CA LEU A 668 -16.60 11.48 22.68
C LEU A 668 -16.17 12.16 23.99
N ASP A 669 -16.01 13.46 23.97
CA ASP A 669 -15.69 14.24 25.16
C ASP A 669 -16.82 14.14 26.21
N LYS A 670 -16.46 13.82 27.46
CA LYS A 670 -17.41 13.42 28.52
C LYS A 670 -18.46 14.48 28.86
N ASP A 671 -18.10 15.75 28.77
CA ASP A 671 -18.94 16.88 29.23
C ASP A 671 -19.56 17.66 28.07
N ARG A 672 -19.51 17.11 26.87
CA ARG A 672 -19.97 17.76 25.66
C ARG A 672 -21.21 17.09 25.06
N LYS A 673 -22.09 17.90 24.49
CA LYS A 673 -23.23 17.44 23.70
C LYS A 673 -22.93 17.57 22.22
N TYR A 674 -23.47 16.62 21.45
CA TYR A 674 -23.28 16.57 19.99
C TYR A 674 -24.61 16.33 19.31
N GLU A 675 -24.70 16.76 18.04
CA GLU A 675 -25.71 16.30 17.09
C GLU A 675 -25.10 15.22 16.21
N ALA A 676 -25.69 14.03 16.20
CA ALA A 676 -25.35 12.95 15.28
C ALA A 676 -26.36 12.91 14.15
N THR A 677 -25.90 13.02 12.91
CA THR A 677 -26.68 12.73 11.69
C THR A 677 -26.31 11.34 11.23
N LEU A 678 -27.29 10.45 11.24
CA LEU A 678 -27.16 9.04 10.93
C LEU A 678 -27.70 8.78 9.52
N TYR A 679 -26.86 8.24 8.67
CA TYR A 679 -27.17 7.73 7.33
C TYR A 679 -27.15 6.21 7.43
N VAL A 680 -28.31 5.57 7.37
CA VAL A 680 -28.42 4.13 7.64
C VAL A 680 -29.16 3.43 6.50
N ASP A 681 -28.87 2.19 6.24
CA ASP A 681 -29.62 1.37 5.29
C ASP A 681 -31.09 1.36 5.64
N GLY A 682 -31.95 1.49 4.64
CA GLY A 682 -33.40 1.39 4.78
C GLY A 682 -33.82 -0.05 5.17
N LYS A 683 -35.01 -0.20 5.71
CA LYS A 683 -35.51 -1.52 6.14
C LYS A 683 -35.56 -2.58 5.04
N SER A 684 -35.68 -2.16 3.79
CA SER A 684 -35.68 -3.02 2.60
C SER A 684 -34.39 -2.91 1.80
N ALA A 685 -33.31 -2.33 2.36
CA ALA A 685 -32.05 -2.23 1.66
C ALA A 685 -31.45 -3.61 1.40
N ASP A 686 -30.96 -3.79 0.19
CA ASP A 686 -30.27 -5.00 -0.25
C ASP A 686 -29.37 -4.61 -1.43
N TYR A 687 -28.12 -4.99 -1.38
CA TYR A 687 -27.12 -4.57 -2.37
C TYR A 687 -27.38 -5.07 -3.81
N ARG A 688 -28.27 -6.04 -4.00
CA ARG A 688 -28.63 -6.55 -5.33
C ARG A 688 -29.95 -6.01 -5.85
N THR A 689 -30.96 -5.92 -4.96
CA THR A 689 -32.34 -5.68 -5.38
C THR A 689 -32.86 -4.31 -4.99
N ASN A 690 -32.29 -3.66 -3.96
CA ASN A 690 -32.74 -2.34 -3.48
C ASN A 690 -31.58 -1.55 -2.84
N PRO A 691 -30.49 -1.27 -3.58
CA PRO A 691 -29.27 -0.66 -3.05
C PRO A 691 -29.40 0.81 -2.67
N GLN A 692 -30.39 1.52 -3.21
CA GLN A 692 -30.62 2.94 -2.99
C GLN A 692 -31.60 3.24 -1.86
N SER A 693 -32.00 2.22 -1.07
CA SER A 693 -32.88 2.41 0.09
C SER A 693 -32.08 2.83 1.31
N TYR A 694 -32.30 4.05 1.81
CA TYR A 694 -31.64 4.59 3.00
C TYR A 694 -32.59 5.47 3.81
N ALA A 695 -32.16 5.81 5.04
CA ALA A 695 -32.85 6.76 5.90
C ALA A 695 -31.84 7.70 6.59
N ILE A 696 -32.21 8.97 6.73
CA ILE A 696 -31.40 9.97 7.43
C ILE A 696 -32.15 10.41 8.67
N THR A 697 -31.50 10.34 9.83
CA THR A 697 -32.07 10.79 11.10
C THR A 697 -31.05 11.58 11.91
N LYS A 698 -31.55 12.53 12.73
CA LYS A 698 -30.71 13.33 13.64
C LYS A 698 -31.04 13.00 15.08
N LYS A 699 -29.99 12.91 15.92
CA LYS A 699 -30.12 12.63 17.37
C LYS A 699 -29.12 13.48 18.16
N LYS A 700 -29.55 13.95 19.33
CA LYS A 700 -28.63 14.52 20.32
C LYS A 700 -27.95 13.37 21.08
N VAL A 701 -26.63 13.40 21.13
CA VAL A 701 -25.82 12.33 21.73
C VAL A 701 -24.75 12.90 22.67
N THR A 702 -24.24 12.06 23.55
CA THR A 702 -23.12 12.32 24.46
C THR A 702 -22.24 11.08 24.55
N ALA A 703 -21.12 11.17 25.26
CA ALA A 703 -20.25 10.03 25.57
C ALA A 703 -20.94 8.84 26.27
N LYS A 704 -22.13 9.06 26.86
CA LYS A 704 -22.94 8.00 27.52
C LYS A 704 -23.93 7.33 26.58
N THR A 705 -24.06 7.81 25.35
CA THR A 705 -25.03 7.29 24.39
C THR A 705 -24.54 5.96 23.79
N THR A 706 -25.46 5.04 23.64
CA THR A 706 -25.26 3.81 22.85
C THR A 706 -26.16 3.87 21.62
N LEU A 707 -25.60 3.70 20.44
CA LEU A 707 -26.33 3.57 19.18
C LEU A 707 -26.53 2.09 18.87
N LYS A 708 -27.73 1.74 18.42
CA LYS A 708 -28.04 0.43 17.82
C LYS A 708 -28.35 0.68 16.36
N LEU A 709 -27.52 0.13 15.49
CA LEU A 709 -27.56 0.37 14.04
C LEU A 709 -27.56 -0.95 13.31
N HIS A 710 -28.39 -1.04 12.28
CA HIS A 710 -28.46 -2.20 11.39
C HIS A 710 -27.80 -1.85 10.06
N SER A 711 -26.96 -2.74 9.55
CA SER A 711 -26.43 -2.72 8.19
C SER A 711 -26.97 -3.90 7.42
N ALA A 712 -27.51 -3.65 6.24
CA ALA A 712 -27.92 -4.69 5.31
C ALA A 712 -26.71 -5.50 4.82
N ALA A 713 -26.94 -6.67 4.24
CA ALA A 713 -25.87 -7.38 3.52
C ALA A 713 -25.29 -6.49 2.42
N GLY A 714 -23.95 -6.41 2.31
CA GLY A 714 -23.27 -5.54 1.38
C GLY A 714 -23.50 -4.04 1.59
N GLY A 715 -24.08 -3.68 2.73
CA GLY A 715 -24.45 -2.32 3.07
C GLY A 715 -23.59 -1.72 4.18
N GLY A 716 -24.22 -0.79 4.93
CA GLY A 716 -23.50 -0.11 5.99
C GLY A 716 -24.27 1.03 6.63
N PHE A 717 -23.55 1.82 7.40
CA PHE A 717 -24.00 3.12 7.88
C PHE A 717 -22.87 4.12 7.94
N ALA A 718 -23.22 5.39 7.81
CA ALA A 718 -22.32 6.51 8.04
C ALA A 718 -22.94 7.49 9.03
N VAL A 719 -22.12 8.08 9.90
CA VAL A 719 -22.59 9.02 10.93
C VAL A 719 -21.64 10.21 11.02
N SER A 720 -22.16 11.43 10.88
CA SER A 720 -21.44 12.63 11.27
C SER A 720 -21.87 13.08 12.66
N ILE A 721 -20.93 13.37 13.55
CA ILE A 721 -21.17 13.75 14.95
C ILE A 721 -20.52 15.11 15.20
N LYS A 722 -21.31 16.16 15.22
CA LYS A 722 -20.84 17.55 15.34
C LYS A 722 -21.15 18.11 16.72
N PRO A 723 -20.23 18.85 17.35
CA PRO A 723 -20.52 19.48 18.65
C PRO A 723 -21.67 20.52 18.54
N LEU A 724 -22.50 20.59 19.63
CA LEU A 724 -23.59 21.55 19.75
C LEU A 724 -23.12 22.86 20.42
#